data_d18b7461b7d5421a7c3c20cebb6beafb
#
_entry.id   d18b7461b7d5421a7c3c20cebb6beafb
#
_cell.length_a   1.000
_cell.length_b   1.000
_cell.length_c   1.000
_cell.angle_alpha   90.00
_cell.angle_beta   90.00
_cell.angle_gamma   90.00
#
_symmetry.space_group_name_H-M   'P 1'
#
loop_
_entity.id
_entity.type
_entity.pdbx_description
1 polymer ?
#
loop_
_entity_poly.entity_id
_entity_poly.type
_entity_poly.pdbx_seq_one_letter_code
_entity_poly.pdbx_strand_id
1 'polypeptide(L)'
;MFASRQSCAAEVERPIDPFVFARYDRCCYLYAHPVPASQVVTVISLSSSSEIKPEVSAEELRSLAPDPTDQARYLVAVRALCEFTAKAGDLDLRFTPSPTAQEGIAGHRTVAARRSPGYQTEVSLSGEYQQLKIRGRADGYDPALNQLEEIKTYRGELSAMPDNHRQLHWAQVKVYGWLLCQQLQLDEVNLALVYFNIVSEQETLIRERFSALTLQTFFQQHCAIFLQWAEQELMHAGERNQQLSQLKFPHTSFRTGQRHLAESVYKAVSTGRCLMAQAPTGIGKTIGTLFPMLKAAPTQKLDKVFFLTAKTPGRKLALDALTVIRTSAPELKLRVLELVARDKACEHPDKACNGDSCPLAKGFYDRLPAARSAALTAPWLDQAGMREVALAHEVCPYYLSQEIARWADVVIADYNYYFDLSGLLFGLSQFNQWRVAVLVDEAHNMVERARQMYSASLDQQNLNALRQTAPEALQKTLQRLNREWNALHKEQLAPYQAYPETPGKFLLALNLCVSAMGDYFNDHPQALNGGLQSFYFEVIAFVRIAELFDEHFVFDISKRALSSKRSYSRLCLRNVVPARFIRPRLTAARSSVLFSATLSPRHYYADLLGLPADTAWIDVESPFSREQLDVQIISRISTRFTHRQASLAPIVELLAEQFQARPGNYLAFFSSFDYQQQVADLMQQSHPHIPLWQQARGMSESERQGFLDRFTLESQGIGFAVLGGAFGEGIDLPGARLIGAFIATLGLAQLNPVNEQLKQRMAVLFGAGYDYTYLFPGVQKVVQAAGRVIRGQQDRGVVMLIDDRFAEPKVRQLLPRWWQL
;
A
#
# COMPACT_ATOMS: atom_id res chain seq x y z
N MET A 1 47.29 -18.51 23.58
CA MET A 1 46.94 -19.76 22.92
C MET A 1 45.72 -19.50 22.03
N PHE A 2 45.97 -19.55 20.77
CA PHE A 2 44.98 -19.44 19.67
C PHE A 2 44.11 -20.71 19.60
N ALA A 3 42.87 -20.54 19.20
CA ALA A 3 41.88 -21.42 18.62
C ALA A 3 40.55 -21.27 19.40
N SER A 4 39.42 -21.02 18.81
CA SER A 4 38.90 -21.14 17.47
C SER A 4 37.62 -20.31 17.37
N ARG A 5 37.60 -19.31 16.52
CA ARG A 5 36.37 -18.70 16.01
C ARG A 5 36.18 -19.24 14.60
N GLN A 6 35.33 -20.22 14.43
CA GLN A 6 34.71 -20.54 13.13
C GLN A 6 33.45 -21.38 13.40
N SER A 7 32.40 -21.04 12.64
CA SER A 7 31.10 -21.68 12.52
C SER A 7 29.94 -21.11 13.35
N CYS A 8 29.38 -20.03 12.85
CA CYS A 8 27.93 -19.73 12.91
C CYS A 8 27.63 -18.73 11.80
N ALA A 9 27.72 -19.24 10.58
CA ALA A 9 27.24 -18.53 9.38
C ALA A 9 26.80 -19.59 8.37
N ALA A 10 25.68 -20.23 8.62
CA ALA A 10 24.87 -20.95 7.64
C ALA A 10 23.54 -21.40 8.31
N GLU A 11 22.68 -20.43 8.63
CA GLU A 11 21.26 -20.74 8.69
C GLU A 11 20.62 -20.12 7.48
N VAL A 12 20.32 -21.01 6.58
CA VAL A 12 19.65 -20.88 5.31
C VAL A 12 18.41 -20.04 5.47
N GLU A 13 18.34 -18.91 4.76
CA GLU A 13 17.13 -18.17 4.42
C GLU A 13 16.12 -19.17 3.83
N ARG A 14 15.16 -19.62 4.62
CA ARG A 14 13.98 -20.27 4.06
C ARG A 14 13.20 -19.20 3.32
N PRO A 15 12.97 -19.34 2.02
CA PRO A 15 12.12 -18.43 1.28
C PRO A 15 10.75 -18.42 1.96
N ILE A 16 10.20 -17.23 2.17
CA ILE A 16 8.83 -17.06 2.66
C ILE A 16 7.93 -17.73 1.63
N ASP A 17 7.22 -18.77 2.07
CA ASP A 17 6.30 -19.53 1.23
C ASP A 17 5.28 -18.57 0.61
N PRO A 18 5.24 -18.40 -0.73
CA PRO A 18 4.27 -17.53 -1.42
C PRO A 18 2.83 -17.93 -1.09
N PHE A 19 2.59 -19.14 -0.58
CA PHE A 19 1.27 -19.66 -0.20
C PHE A 19 0.73 -19.07 1.10
N VAL A 20 1.55 -18.46 1.96
CA VAL A 20 1.06 -17.72 3.13
C VAL A 20 0.23 -16.51 2.70
N PHE A 21 0.55 -15.91 1.55
CA PHE A 21 -0.22 -14.81 0.98
C PHE A 21 -1.58 -15.24 0.39
N ALA A 22 -1.72 -16.49 -0.06
CA ALA A 22 -2.95 -16.95 -0.69
C ALA A 22 -4.08 -17.30 0.29
N ARG A 23 -3.79 -17.43 1.59
CA ARG A 23 -4.78 -17.92 2.57
C ARG A 23 -5.81 -16.88 3.02
N TYR A 24 -5.55 -15.57 2.88
CA TYR A 24 -6.41 -14.53 3.43
C TYR A 24 -6.86 -13.46 2.43
N ASP A 25 -6.33 -13.47 1.21
CA ASP A 25 -6.61 -12.44 0.20
C ASP A 25 -8.00 -12.54 -0.46
N ARG A 26 -8.84 -13.51 -0.11
CA ARG A 26 -10.16 -13.67 -0.73
C ARG A 26 -11.24 -12.72 -0.24
N CYS A 27 -11.06 -12.05 0.88
CA CYS A 27 -12.05 -11.09 1.39
C CYS A 27 -12.04 -9.72 0.69
N CYS A 28 -10.95 -9.38 -0.01
CA CYS A 28 -10.85 -8.11 -0.75
C CYS A 28 -10.66 -8.29 -2.27
N TYR A 29 -10.48 -9.51 -2.77
CA TYR A 29 -10.06 -9.79 -4.15
C TYR A 29 -10.88 -10.90 -4.80
N LEU A 30 -12.19 -10.73 -4.90
CA LEU A 30 -13.04 -11.54 -5.79
C LEU A 30 -12.97 -11.05 -7.25
N TYR A 31 -11.78 -10.65 -7.70
CA TYR A 31 -11.56 -10.23 -9.08
C TYR A 31 -10.36 -10.95 -9.66
N ALA A 32 -10.61 -12.02 -10.33
CA ALA A 32 -9.65 -12.65 -11.21
C ALA A 32 -9.46 -11.80 -12.49
N HIS A 33 -8.32 -11.84 -13.10
CA HIS A 33 -7.77 -10.80 -13.94
C HIS A 33 -7.61 -11.26 -15.37
N PRO A 34 -7.96 -10.45 -16.38
CA PRO A 34 -7.44 -10.65 -17.72
C PRO A 34 -5.95 -10.30 -17.75
N VAL A 35 -5.19 -11.07 -18.49
CA VAL A 35 -3.77 -10.82 -18.77
C VAL A 35 -3.69 -9.59 -19.67
N PRO A 36 -2.81 -8.60 -19.38
CA PRO A 36 -2.61 -7.49 -20.30
C PRO A 36 -2.11 -7.97 -21.65
N ALA A 37 -2.60 -7.36 -22.69
CA ALA A 37 -2.32 -7.70 -24.07
C ALA A 37 -0.85 -7.52 -24.51
N SER A 38 0.02 -7.02 -23.66
CA SER A 38 1.42 -6.70 -23.98
C SER A 38 2.41 -7.84 -23.79
N GLN A 39 1.99 -9.00 -23.25
CA GLN A 39 2.91 -10.13 -23.08
C GLN A 39 2.24 -11.45 -23.42
N VAL A 40 2.73 -12.10 -24.46
CA VAL A 40 2.60 -13.54 -24.64
C VAL A 40 3.52 -14.20 -23.62
N VAL A 41 3.02 -14.38 -22.40
CA VAL A 41 3.72 -15.10 -21.34
C VAL A 41 2.88 -16.29 -20.96
N THR A 42 3.49 -17.45 -21.06
CA THR A 42 2.94 -18.72 -20.62
C THR A 42 2.63 -18.63 -19.13
N VAL A 43 1.36 -18.49 -18.76
CA VAL A 43 0.94 -18.66 -17.37
C VAL A 43 0.95 -20.16 -17.08
N ILE A 44 2.08 -20.65 -16.59
CA ILE A 44 2.16 -21.99 -16.02
C ILE A 44 1.54 -21.89 -14.62
N SER A 45 0.34 -22.48 -14.46
CA SER A 45 -0.18 -22.73 -13.11
C SER A 45 0.65 -23.88 -12.53
N LEU A 46 1.61 -23.54 -11.67
CA LEU A 46 2.32 -24.56 -10.88
C LEU A 46 1.34 -25.11 -9.84
N SER A 47 0.77 -26.28 -10.14
CA SER A 47 0.20 -27.13 -9.11
C SER A 47 1.36 -27.74 -8.30
N SER A 48 1.36 -27.49 -7.01
CA SER A 48 2.30 -28.04 -6.07
C SER A 48 2.12 -29.55 -5.94
N SER A 49 3.08 -30.33 -6.39
CA SER A 49 3.48 -31.57 -5.72
C SER A 49 4.77 -32.13 -6.32
N SER A 50 5.67 -32.48 -5.41
CA SER A 50 6.81 -33.37 -5.50
C SER A 50 8.07 -32.90 -6.25
N GLU A 51 9.13 -32.89 -5.45
CA GLU A 51 10.56 -33.12 -5.75
C GLU A 51 11.07 -32.69 -7.15
N ILE A 52 11.71 -31.53 -7.16
CA ILE A 52 12.52 -31.09 -8.31
C ILE A 52 13.93 -31.64 -8.13
N LYS A 53 14.33 -32.55 -9.02
CA LYS A 53 15.74 -32.80 -9.32
C LYS A 53 16.22 -31.72 -10.30
N PRO A 54 17.40 -31.12 -10.11
CA PRO A 54 17.95 -30.16 -11.06
C PRO A 54 18.58 -30.92 -12.21
N GLU A 55 18.25 -30.52 -13.41
CA GLU A 55 19.01 -30.57 -14.65
C GLU A 55 18.07 -30.71 -15.86
N VAL A 56 17.56 -29.55 -16.29
CA VAL A 56 17.01 -29.42 -17.64
C VAL A 56 18.13 -28.90 -18.53
N SER A 57 18.53 -29.69 -19.54
CA SER A 57 19.61 -29.32 -20.43
C SER A 57 19.24 -28.10 -21.30
N ALA A 58 20.27 -27.35 -21.72
CA ALA A 58 20.10 -26.20 -22.62
C ALA A 58 19.46 -26.58 -23.99
N GLU A 59 19.39 -27.86 -24.33
CA GLU A 59 18.73 -28.40 -25.51
C GLU A 59 17.21 -28.56 -25.32
N GLU A 60 16.76 -28.95 -24.13
CA GLU A 60 15.32 -29.00 -23.80
C GLU A 60 14.70 -27.62 -23.73
N LEU A 61 15.44 -26.60 -23.29
CA LEU A 61 15.00 -25.19 -23.34
C LEU A 61 14.89 -24.65 -24.77
N ARG A 62 15.63 -25.19 -25.73
CA ARG A 62 15.50 -24.84 -27.15
C ARG A 62 14.29 -25.51 -27.82
N SER A 63 13.81 -26.64 -27.32
CA SER A 63 12.61 -27.31 -27.85
C SER A 63 11.31 -26.62 -27.38
N LEU A 64 11.41 -25.69 -26.41
CA LEU A 64 10.30 -24.85 -25.93
C LEU A 64 10.24 -23.46 -26.62
N ALA A 65 11.11 -23.20 -27.59
CA ALA A 65 10.98 -22.03 -28.45
C ALA A 65 9.69 -22.15 -29.28
N PRO A 66 8.83 -21.12 -29.34
CA PRO A 66 7.61 -21.19 -30.14
C PRO A 66 7.97 -21.43 -31.60
N ASP A 67 7.28 -22.39 -32.21
CA ASP A 67 7.34 -22.65 -33.64
C ASP A 67 7.03 -21.36 -34.39
N PRO A 68 7.87 -20.89 -35.35
CA PRO A 68 7.59 -19.69 -36.13
C PRO A 68 6.29 -19.75 -36.94
N THR A 69 5.64 -20.90 -37.02
CA THR A 69 4.34 -21.10 -37.67
C THR A 69 3.14 -20.95 -36.73
N ASP A 70 3.34 -20.77 -35.40
CA ASP A 70 2.26 -20.57 -34.42
C ASP A 70 1.67 -19.13 -34.55
N GLN A 71 0.53 -19.01 -35.26
CA GLN A 71 -0.12 -17.73 -35.56
C GLN A 71 -0.80 -17.08 -34.35
N ALA A 72 -0.84 -17.75 -33.20
CA ALA A 72 -1.47 -17.23 -31.99
C ALA A 72 -0.67 -16.09 -31.37
N ARG A 73 -1.20 -14.86 -31.43
CA ARG A 73 -0.59 -13.64 -30.88
C ARG A 73 -0.89 -13.43 -29.39
N TYR A 74 -2.00 -13.98 -28.91
CA TYR A 74 -2.50 -13.81 -27.55
C TYR A 74 -2.81 -15.16 -26.91
N LEU A 75 -2.48 -15.30 -25.63
CA LEU A 75 -2.81 -16.46 -24.82
C LEU A 75 -3.64 -16.03 -23.61
N VAL A 76 -4.82 -16.64 -23.42
CA VAL A 76 -5.69 -16.36 -22.30
C VAL A 76 -6.20 -17.64 -21.64
N ALA A 77 -6.29 -17.63 -20.30
CA ALA A 77 -6.95 -18.71 -19.57
C ALA A 77 -8.47 -18.59 -19.67
N VAL A 78 -9.18 -19.72 -19.71
CA VAL A 78 -10.65 -19.77 -19.74
C VAL A 78 -11.26 -18.91 -18.65
N ARG A 79 -10.77 -19.02 -17.42
CA ARG A 79 -11.22 -18.24 -16.29
C ARG A 79 -11.07 -16.73 -16.54
N ALA A 80 -9.90 -16.29 -17.00
CA ALA A 80 -9.63 -14.88 -17.27
C ALA A 80 -10.53 -14.33 -18.41
N LEU A 81 -10.75 -15.12 -19.46
CA LEU A 81 -11.69 -14.78 -20.54
C LEU A 81 -13.10 -14.54 -19.98
N CYS A 82 -13.62 -15.50 -19.22
CA CYS A 82 -14.98 -15.39 -18.66
C CYS A 82 -15.13 -14.26 -17.65
N GLU A 83 -14.14 -14.06 -16.80
CA GLU A 83 -14.18 -12.97 -15.83
C GLU A 83 -14.15 -11.59 -16.48
N PHE A 84 -13.49 -11.44 -17.61
CA PHE A 84 -13.45 -10.19 -18.36
C PHE A 84 -14.71 -9.94 -19.18
N THR A 85 -15.27 -10.98 -19.78
CA THR A 85 -16.32 -10.84 -20.81
C THR A 85 -17.72 -11.27 -20.37
N ALA A 86 -17.84 -12.09 -19.33
CA ALA A 86 -19.10 -12.71 -18.92
C ALA A 86 -19.59 -12.30 -17.53
N LYS A 87 -18.93 -11.39 -16.83
CA LYS A 87 -19.46 -10.83 -15.58
C LYS A 87 -20.66 -9.94 -15.86
N ALA A 88 -21.72 -10.14 -15.09
CA ALA A 88 -22.96 -9.39 -15.19
C ALA A 88 -23.56 -9.11 -13.79
N GLY A 89 -24.57 -8.24 -13.73
CA GLY A 89 -25.33 -7.95 -12.51
C GLY A 89 -24.62 -7.07 -11.49
N ASP A 90 -24.92 -7.29 -10.24
CA ASP A 90 -24.57 -6.41 -9.13
C ASP A 90 -23.13 -6.59 -8.63
N LEU A 91 -22.53 -5.50 -8.17
CA LEU A 91 -21.40 -5.58 -7.27
C LEU A 91 -21.93 -6.02 -5.90
N ASP A 92 -21.51 -7.19 -5.44
CA ASP A 92 -21.86 -7.71 -4.14
C ASP A 92 -20.60 -8.04 -3.34
N LEU A 93 -20.37 -7.26 -2.29
CA LEU A 93 -19.22 -7.42 -1.40
C LEU A 93 -19.64 -7.88 0.00
N ARG A 94 -20.82 -8.47 0.11
CA ARG A 94 -21.19 -9.19 1.32
C ARG A 94 -20.16 -10.29 1.55
N PHE A 95 -19.66 -10.33 2.76
CA PHE A 95 -18.66 -11.32 3.14
C PHE A 95 -19.32 -12.70 3.22
N THR A 96 -18.93 -13.57 2.30
CA THR A 96 -19.22 -14.99 2.40
C THR A 96 -17.89 -15.70 2.58
N PRO A 97 -17.62 -16.34 3.74
CA PRO A 97 -16.42 -17.11 3.94
C PRO A 97 -16.29 -18.17 2.87
N SER A 98 -15.29 -18.02 2.00
CA SER A 98 -14.98 -19.04 1.00
C SER A 98 -14.12 -20.13 1.63
N PRO A 99 -14.24 -21.38 1.21
CA PRO A 99 -13.29 -22.43 1.57
C PRO A 99 -11.86 -22.01 1.31
N THR A 100 -10.93 -22.42 2.16
CA THR A 100 -9.51 -22.24 1.91
C THR A 100 -9.08 -23.01 0.64
N ALA A 101 -7.95 -22.66 0.04
CA ALA A 101 -7.46 -23.38 -1.13
C ALA A 101 -7.27 -24.88 -0.86
N GLN A 102 -6.80 -25.25 0.35
CA GLN A 102 -6.65 -26.65 0.76
C GLN A 102 -7.99 -27.37 0.90
N GLU A 103 -8.98 -26.73 1.53
CA GLU A 103 -10.35 -27.26 1.63
C GLU A 103 -10.99 -27.37 0.25
N GLY A 104 -10.76 -26.40 -0.64
CA GLY A 104 -11.19 -26.47 -2.03
C GLY A 104 -10.62 -27.70 -2.76
N ILE A 105 -9.31 -27.90 -2.68
CA ILE A 105 -8.62 -29.08 -3.26
C ILE A 105 -9.15 -30.37 -2.66
N ALA A 106 -9.32 -30.43 -1.32
CA ALA A 106 -9.89 -31.60 -0.66
C ALA A 106 -11.31 -31.88 -1.14
N GLY A 107 -12.16 -30.86 -1.25
CA GLY A 107 -13.52 -30.97 -1.75
C GLY A 107 -13.55 -31.50 -3.21
N HIS A 108 -12.73 -30.99 -4.12
CA HIS A 108 -12.63 -31.50 -5.49
C HIS A 108 -12.22 -33.00 -5.51
N ARG A 109 -11.27 -33.42 -4.67
CA ARG A 109 -10.86 -34.81 -4.54
C ARG A 109 -12.00 -35.67 -4.01
N THR A 110 -12.74 -35.19 -3.02
CA THR A 110 -13.89 -35.91 -2.47
C THR A 110 -14.98 -36.10 -3.52
N VAL A 111 -15.31 -35.08 -4.27
CA VAL A 111 -16.28 -35.16 -5.38
C VAL A 111 -15.79 -36.16 -6.44
N ALA A 112 -14.55 -36.06 -6.88
CA ALA A 112 -13.97 -36.95 -7.88
C ALA A 112 -13.98 -38.43 -7.42
N ALA A 113 -13.69 -38.70 -6.13
CA ALA A 113 -13.71 -40.06 -5.57
C ALA A 113 -15.13 -40.71 -5.54
N ARG A 114 -16.18 -39.90 -5.67
CA ARG A 114 -17.59 -40.38 -5.74
C ARG A 114 -18.06 -40.69 -7.15
N ARG A 115 -17.24 -40.41 -8.17
CA ARG A 115 -17.57 -40.61 -9.59
C ARG A 115 -17.27 -42.05 -10.04
N SER A 116 -17.77 -42.33 -11.26
CA SER A 116 -17.60 -43.63 -11.88
C SER A 116 -16.13 -43.98 -12.21
N PRO A 117 -15.76 -45.25 -12.37
CA PRO A 117 -14.36 -45.65 -12.64
C PRO A 117 -13.76 -45.10 -13.93
N GLY A 118 -14.53 -44.47 -14.81
CA GLY A 118 -14.03 -43.87 -16.07
C GLY A 118 -13.91 -42.35 -16.00
N TYR A 119 -14.18 -41.72 -14.81
CA TYR A 119 -14.15 -40.30 -14.66
C TYR A 119 -12.74 -39.72 -14.78
N GLN A 120 -12.59 -38.72 -15.63
CA GLN A 120 -11.33 -38.02 -15.88
C GLN A 120 -11.28 -36.72 -15.07
N THR A 121 -10.29 -36.59 -14.20
CA THR A 121 -10.09 -35.35 -13.42
C THR A 121 -9.14 -34.41 -14.13
N GLU A 122 -9.33 -33.09 -13.92
CA GLU A 122 -8.40 -32.06 -14.37
C GLU A 122 -8.10 -32.13 -15.89
N VAL A 123 -9.15 -32.16 -16.71
CA VAL A 123 -9.08 -32.31 -18.14
C VAL A 123 -8.49 -31.05 -18.79
N SER A 124 -7.30 -31.17 -19.36
CA SER A 124 -6.63 -30.06 -20.05
C SER A 124 -7.25 -29.83 -21.42
N LEU A 125 -7.75 -28.61 -21.64
CA LEU A 125 -8.47 -28.22 -22.84
C LEU A 125 -7.82 -26.96 -23.44
N SER A 126 -7.75 -26.92 -24.78
CA SER A 126 -7.28 -25.74 -25.48
C SER A 126 -8.00 -25.59 -26.83
N GLY A 127 -8.11 -24.35 -27.27
CA GLY A 127 -8.68 -24.02 -28.58
C GLY A 127 -8.17 -22.67 -29.05
N GLU A 128 -8.51 -22.36 -30.28
CA GLU A 128 -8.06 -21.15 -30.96
C GLU A 128 -9.25 -20.40 -31.55
N TYR A 129 -9.15 -19.08 -31.51
CA TYR A 129 -10.04 -18.16 -32.21
C TYR A 129 -9.21 -17.04 -32.83
N GLN A 130 -9.05 -17.07 -34.13
CA GLN A 130 -8.18 -16.12 -34.87
C GLN A 130 -6.75 -16.12 -34.25
N GLN A 131 -6.31 -14.98 -33.71
CA GLN A 131 -5.00 -14.82 -33.09
C GLN A 131 -5.02 -15.11 -31.57
N LEU A 132 -6.11 -15.59 -31.02
CA LEU A 132 -6.30 -15.87 -29.61
C LEU A 132 -6.24 -17.38 -29.35
N LYS A 133 -5.31 -17.80 -28.48
CA LYS A 133 -5.22 -19.17 -27.97
C LYS A 133 -5.79 -19.21 -26.56
N ILE A 134 -6.77 -20.04 -26.35
CA ILE A 134 -7.45 -20.21 -25.08
C ILE A 134 -7.01 -21.55 -24.47
N ARG A 135 -6.64 -21.53 -23.20
CA ARG A 135 -6.25 -22.73 -22.45
C ARG A 135 -6.95 -22.77 -21.11
N GLY A 136 -7.25 -23.97 -20.63
CA GLY A 136 -7.74 -24.15 -19.29
C GLY A 136 -7.79 -25.64 -18.93
N ARG A 137 -8.22 -25.87 -17.70
CA ARG A 137 -8.33 -27.21 -17.15
C ARG A 137 -9.70 -27.32 -16.48
N ALA A 138 -10.58 -28.13 -17.06
CA ALA A 138 -11.90 -28.42 -16.47
C ALA A 138 -11.74 -29.39 -15.30
N ASP A 139 -12.56 -29.27 -14.28
CA ASP A 139 -12.44 -30.07 -13.06
C ASP A 139 -12.66 -31.55 -13.31
N GLY A 140 -13.58 -31.92 -14.21
CA GLY A 140 -13.75 -33.30 -14.57
C GLY A 140 -14.66 -33.58 -15.76
N TYR A 141 -14.52 -34.78 -16.34
CA TYR A 141 -15.34 -35.30 -17.44
C TYR A 141 -15.69 -36.76 -17.22
N ASP A 142 -16.98 -37.09 -17.30
CA ASP A 142 -17.48 -38.45 -17.29
C ASP A 142 -17.84 -38.87 -18.71
N PRO A 143 -17.03 -39.72 -19.37
CA PRO A 143 -17.32 -40.19 -20.73
C PRO A 143 -18.60 -41.04 -20.85
N ALA A 144 -18.97 -41.80 -19.81
CA ALA A 144 -20.15 -42.66 -19.82
C ALA A 144 -21.46 -41.84 -19.83
N LEU A 145 -21.46 -40.67 -19.20
CA LEU A 145 -22.57 -39.75 -19.16
C LEU A 145 -22.44 -38.63 -20.20
N ASN A 146 -21.35 -38.58 -20.95
CA ASN A 146 -20.96 -37.42 -21.76
C ASN A 146 -21.16 -36.10 -21.00
N GLN A 147 -20.60 -36.01 -19.79
CA GLN A 147 -20.82 -34.91 -18.85
C GLN A 147 -19.51 -34.25 -18.43
N LEU A 148 -19.41 -32.96 -18.69
CA LEU A 148 -18.32 -32.09 -18.20
C LEU A 148 -18.77 -31.39 -16.93
N GLU A 149 -17.94 -31.45 -15.90
CA GLU A 149 -18.22 -30.89 -14.57
C GLU A 149 -17.30 -29.72 -14.22
N GLU A 150 -17.89 -28.66 -13.68
CA GLU A 150 -17.20 -27.55 -13.00
C GLU A 150 -17.57 -27.61 -11.52
N ILE A 151 -16.58 -27.88 -10.66
CA ILE A 151 -16.79 -28.11 -9.22
C ILE A 151 -16.54 -26.82 -8.46
N LYS A 152 -17.48 -26.42 -7.61
CA LYS A 152 -17.37 -25.24 -6.75
C LYS A 152 -17.61 -25.64 -5.30
N THR A 153 -16.59 -25.47 -4.47
CA THR A 153 -16.73 -25.68 -3.02
C THR A 153 -17.27 -24.43 -2.35
N TYR A 154 -18.16 -24.60 -1.38
CA TYR A 154 -18.77 -23.49 -0.63
C TYR A 154 -19.04 -23.84 0.82
N ARG A 155 -19.39 -22.82 1.63
CA ARG A 155 -19.88 -22.93 3.00
C ARG A 155 -21.24 -22.26 3.10
N GLY A 156 -22.05 -22.65 4.09
CA GLY A 156 -23.37 -22.08 4.33
C GLY A 156 -24.42 -22.55 3.34
N GLU A 157 -25.40 -21.71 3.05
CA GLU A 157 -26.55 -22.02 2.19
C GLU A 157 -26.30 -21.66 0.72
N LEU A 158 -26.51 -22.60 -0.19
CA LEU A 158 -26.32 -22.39 -1.63
C LEU A 158 -27.30 -21.34 -2.20
N SER A 159 -28.46 -21.18 -1.59
CA SER A 159 -29.47 -20.17 -1.95
C SER A 159 -28.98 -18.73 -1.68
N ALA A 160 -28.01 -18.54 -0.79
CA ALA A 160 -27.41 -17.23 -0.51
C ALA A 160 -26.35 -16.81 -1.56
N MET A 161 -25.98 -17.72 -2.48
CA MET A 161 -25.02 -17.39 -3.54
C MET A 161 -25.65 -16.44 -4.56
N PRO A 162 -25.02 -15.27 -4.84
CA PRO A 162 -25.51 -14.35 -5.85
C PRO A 162 -25.64 -15.00 -7.24
N ASP A 163 -26.71 -14.70 -7.97
CA ASP A 163 -26.96 -15.28 -9.29
C ASP A 163 -25.86 -15.00 -10.30
N ASN A 164 -25.22 -13.84 -10.21
CA ASN A 164 -24.10 -13.47 -11.09
C ASN A 164 -22.85 -14.35 -10.88
N HIS A 165 -22.63 -14.92 -9.69
CA HIS A 165 -21.58 -15.92 -9.48
C HIS A 165 -21.91 -17.21 -10.22
N ARG A 166 -23.16 -17.66 -10.17
CA ARG A 166 -23.62 -18.85 -10.88
C ARG A 166 -23.53 -18.65 -12.40
N GLN A 167 -23.89 -17.47 -12.90
CA GLN A 167 -23.73 -17.12 -14.32
C GLN A 167 -22.27 -17.20 -14.77
N LEU A 168 -21.33 -16.72 -13.95
CA LEU A 168 -19.90 -16.82 -14.25
C LEU A 168 -19.40 -18.27 -14.26
N HIS A 169 -19.87 -19.13 -13.35
CA HIS A 169 -19.57 -20.56 -13.35
C HIS A 169 -20.11 -21.23 -14.61
N TRP A 170 -21.33 -20.90 -15.02
CA TRP A 170 -21.90 -21.36 -16.29
C TRP A 170 -21.09 -20.89 -17.51
N ALA A 171 -20.60 -19.65 -17.49
CA ALA A 171 -19.74 -19.16 -18.57
C ALA A 171 -18.45 -19.99 -18.69
N GLN A 172 -17.81 -20.32 -17.56
CA GLN A 172 -16.61 -21.15 -17.55
C GLN A 172 -16.85 -22.54 -18.11
N VAL A 173 -17.88 -23.24 -17.62
CA VAL A 173 -18.17 -24.60 -18.08
C VAL A 173 -18.65 -24.63 -19.53
N LYS A 174 -19.34 -23.59 -20.03
CA LYS A 174 -19.71 -23.48 -21.46
C LYS A 174 -18.50 -23.32 -22.37
N VAL A 175 -17.52 -22.52 -21.98
CA VAL A 175 -16.25 -22.40 -22.72
C VAL A 175 -15.51 -23.74 -22.71
N TYR A 176 -15.38 -24.39 -21.57
CA TYR A 176 -14.80 -25.73 -21.50
C TYR A 176 -15.59 -26.76 -22.33
N GLY A 177 -16.93 -26.67 -22.32
CA GLY A 177 -17.81 -27.54 -23.11
C GLY A 177 -17.53 -27.45 -24.60
N TRP A 178 -17.37 -26.24 -25.15
CA TRP A 178 -16.95 -26.07 -26.54
C TRP A 178 -15.58 -26.68 -26.83
N LEU A 179 -14.59 -26.39 -25.99
CA LEU A 179 -13.24 -26.93 -26.18
C LEU A 179 -13.22 -28.45 -26.14
N LEU A 180 -14.03 -29.07 -25.28
CA LEU A 180 -14.20 -30.52 -25.22
C LEU A 180 -14.88 -31.07 -26.47
N CYS A 181 -16.00 -30.44 -26.90
CA CYS A 181 -16.69 -30.84 -28.12
C CYS A 181 -15.76 -30.77 -29.33
N GLN A 182 -14.95 -29.75 -29.44
CA GLN A 182 -13.95 -29.61 -30.53
C GLN A 182 -12.88 -30.72 -30.46
N GLN A 183 -12.38 -31.01 -29.26
CA GLN A 183 -11.31 -32.01 -29.06
C GLN A 183 -11.79 -33.44 -29.31
N LEU A 184 -13.01 -33.79 -28.90
CA LEU A 184 -13.59 -35.12 -28.97
C LEU A 184 -14.58 -35.30 -30.17
N GLN A 185 -14.78 -34.26 -30.97
CA GLN A 185 -15.70 -34.23 -32.10
C GLN A 185 -17.13 -34.60 -31.70
N LEU A 186 -17.64 -33.99 -30.61
CA LEU A 186 -18.97 -34.24 -30.09
C LEU A 186 -19.98 -33.24 -30.68
N ASP A 187 -21.17 -33.68 -31.03
CA ASP A 187 -22.30 -32.83 -31.47
C ASP A 187 -22.99 -32.13 -30.29
N GLU A 188 -22.90 -32.74 -29.12
CA GLU A 188 -23.54 -32.23 -27.87
C GLU A 188 -22.80 -32.73 -26.63
N VAL A 189 -23.00 -32.07 -25.50
CA VAL A 189 -22.42 -32.44 -24.20
C VAL A 189 -23.38 -32.03 -23.06
N ASN A 190 -23.39 -32.82 -22.00
CA ASN A 190 -24.01 -32.42 -20.73
C ASN A 190 -23.02 -31.58 -19.95
N LEU A 191 -23.37 -30.35 -19.58
CA LEU A 191 -22.59 -29.50 -18.70
C LEU A 191 -23.21 -29.54 -17.30
N ALA A 192 -22.36 -29.64 -16.30
CA ALA A 192 -22.79 -29.70 -14.90
C ALA A 192 -22.01 -28.74 -14.00
N LEU A 193 -22.73 -27.96 -13.20
CA LEU A 193 -22.17 -27.27 -12.06
C LEU A 193 -22.35 -28.15 -10.82
N VAL A 194 -21.27 -28.50 -10.17
CA VAL A 194 -21.26 -29.30 -8.95
C VAL A 194 -20.90 -28.40 -7.76
N TYR A 195 -21.88 -28.07 -6.94
CA TYR A 195 -21.68 -27.31 -5.72
C TYR A 195 -21.48 -28.28 -4.55
N PHE A 196 -20.28 -28.27 -3.97
CA PHE A 196 -19.93 -29.14 -2.84
C PHE A 196 -19.81 -28.31 -1.56
N ASN A 197 -20.71 -28.58 -0.60
CA ASN A 197 -20.63 -27.98 0.73
C ASN A 197 -19.55 -28.70 1.57
N ILE A 198 -18.49 -28.00 1.93
CA ILE A 198 -17.36 -28.60 2.67
C ILE A 198 -17.65 -28.94 4.11
N VAL A 199 -18.78 -28.46 4.68
CA VAL A 199 -19.18 -28.72 6.07
C VAL A 199 -20.11 -29.94 6.15
N SER A 200 -21.16 -29.95 5.31
CA SER A 200 -22.12 -31.06 5.26
C SER A 200 -21.71 -32.19 4.32
N GLU A 201 -20.69 -31.99 3.51
CA GLU A 201 -20.23 -32.90 2.44
C GLU A 201 -21.34 -33.26 1.42
N GLN A 202 -22.35 -32.40 1.30
CA GLN A 202 -23.43 -32.57 0.33
C GLN A 202 -23.09 -31.95 -1.01
N GLU A 203 -23.50 -32.66 -2.08
CA GLU A 203 -23.39 -32.20 -3.46
C GLU A 203 -24.74 -31.73 -3.99
N THR A 204 -24.75 -30.55 -4.63
CA THR A 204 -25.89 -30.08 -5.43
C THR A 204 -25.43 -30.03 -6.87
N LEU A 205 -26.07 -30.81 -7.72
CA LEU A 205 -25.77 -30.91 -9.15
C LEU A 205 -26.84 -30.17 -9.98
N ILE A 206 -26.37 -29.21 -10.78
CA ILE A 206 -27.22 -28.50 -11.76
C ILE A 206 -26.70 -28.88 -13.14
N ARG A 207 -27.53 -29.55 -13.94
CA ARG A 207 -27.17 -30.10 -15.25
C ARG A 207 -28.01 -29.50 -16.36
N GLU A 208 -27.35 -29.16 -17.45
CA GLU A 208 -28.02 -28.74 -18.68
C GLU A 208 -27.30 -29.37 -19.88
N ARG A 209 -28.07 -29.66 -20.94
CA ARG A 209 -27.55 -30.23 -22.19
C ARG A 209 -27.38 -29.12 -23.23
N PHE A 210 -26.25 -29.08 -23.90
CA PHE A 210 -25.95 -28.09 -24.92
C PHE A 210 -25.46 -28.77 -26.21
N SER A 211 -25.88 -28.23 -27.36
CA SER A 211 -25.28 -28.58 -28.63
C SER A 211 -23.92 -27.89 -28.81
N ALA A 212 -23.01 -28.56 -29.54
CA ALA A 212 -21.72 -27.98 -29.89
C ALA A 212 -21.85 -26.63 -30.59
N LEU A 213 -22.84 -26.46 -31.47
CA LEU A 213 -23.11 -25.21 -32.17
C LEU A 213 -23.47 -24.05 -31.21
N THR A 214 -24.29 -24.33 -30.20
CA THR A 214 -24.63 -23.31 -29.18
C THR A 214 -23.39 -22.89 -28.39
N LEU A 215 -22.57 -23.86 -27.98
CA LEU A 215 -21.33 -23.61 -27.24
C LEU A 215 -20.27 -22.90 -28.09
N GLN A 216 -20.17 -23.24 -29.38
CA GLN A 216 -19.34 -22.55 -30.35
C GLN A 216 -19.68 -21.08 -30.46
N THR A 217 -20.94 -20.78 -30.63
CA THR A 217 -21.46 -19.41 -30.75
C THR A 217 -21.11 -18.60 -29.49
N PHE A 218 -21.34 -19.17 -28.31
CA PHE A 218 -20.99 -18.56 -27.02
C PHE A 218 -19.48 -18.29 -26.94
N PHE A 219 -18.66 -19.28 -27.23
CA PHE A 219 -17.19 -19.19 -27.22
C PHE A 219 -16.68 -18.09 -28.16
N GLN A 220 -17.15 -18.10 -29.43
CA GLN A 220 -16.72 -17.11 -30.42
C GLN A 220 -17.11 -15.69 -30.02
N GLN A 221 -18.29 -15.49 -29.47
CA GLN A 221 -18.73 -14.18 -28.98
C GLN A 221 -17.81 -13.62 -27.90
N HIS A 222 -17.47 -14.42 -26.88
CA HIS A 222 -16.60 -13.98 -25.81
C HIS A 222 -15.14 -13.80 -26.28
N CYS A 223 -14.66 -14.64 -27.17
CA CYS A 223 -13.33 -14.50 -27.76
C CYS A 223 -13.24 -13.22 -28.61
N ALA A 224 -14.27 -12.88 -29.39
CA ALA A 224 -14.28 -11.66 -30.20
C ALA A 224 -14.19 -10.39 -29.31
N ILE A 225 -14.97 -10.34 -28.23
CA ILE A 225 -14.95 -9.23 -27.27
C ILE A 225 -13.54 -9.09 -26.66
N PHE A 226 -12.94 -10.20 -26.26
CA PHE A 226 -11.61 -10.19 -25.65
C PHE A 226 -10.52 -9.81 -26.65
N LEU A 227 -10.57 -10.34 -27.88
CA LEU A 227 -9.58 -10.06 -28.93
C LEU A 227 -9.59 -8.56 -29.31
N GLN A 228 -10.77 -7.98 -29.53
CA GLN A 228 -10.89 -6.55 -29.80
C GLN A 228 -10.24 -5.72 -28.70
N TRP A 229 -10.48 -6.06 -27.46
CA TRP A 229 -9.85 -5.43 -26.32
C TRP A 229 -8.31 -5.59 -26.32
N ALA A 230 -7.81 -6.81 -26.51
CA ALA A 230 -6.39 -7.12 -26.51
C ALA A 230 -5.63 -6.35 -27.61
N GLU A 231 -6.24 -6.21 -28.79
CA GLU A 231 -5.67 -5.42 -29.89
C GLU A 231 -5.59 -3.92 -29.56
N GLN A 232 -6.64 -3.35 -28.94
CA GLN A 232 -6.64 -1.97 -28.51
C GLN A 232 -5.53 -1.69 -27.48
N GLU A 233 -5.35 -2.60 -26.51
CA GLU A 233 -4.29 -2.45 -25.50
C GLU A 233 -2.89 -2.56 -26.09
N LEU A 234 -2.69 -3.45 -27.06
CA LEU A 234 -1.40 -3.57 -27.75
C LEU A 234 -1.08 -2.34 -28.60
N MET A 235 -2.06 -1.80 -29.31
CA MET A 235 -1.90 -0.55 -30.08
C MET A 235 -1.55 0.60 -29.14
N HIS A 236 -2.31 0.77 -28.04
CA HIS A 236 -2.01 1.77 -27.02
C HIS A 236 -0.58 1.65 -26.48
N ALA A 237 -0.16 0.44 -26.09
CA ALA A 237 1.18 0.21 -25.59
C ALA A 237 2.27 0.56 -26.63
N GLY A 238 2.04 0.22 -27.91
CA GLY A 238 2.92 0.55 -29.01
C GLY A 238 3.09 2.07 -29.20
N GLU A 239 1.99 2.78 -29.35
CA GLU A 239 1.96 4.23 -29.52
C GLU A 239 2.57 4.96 -28.30
N ARG A 240 2.16 4.59 -27.09
CA ARG A 240 2.74 5.10 -25.83
C ARG A 240 4.25 4.94 -25.82
N ASN A 241 4.76 3.74 -26.09
CA ASN A 241 6.19 3.45 -26.03
C ASN A 241 6.97 4.23 -27.08
N GLN A 242 6.42 4.39 -28.30
CA GLN A 242 7.01 5.21 -29.34
C GLN A 242 7.14 6.67 -28.90
N GLN A 243 6.07 7.23 -28.35
CA GLN A 243 6.03 8.62 -27.89
C GLN A 243 6.93 8.85 -26.67
N LEU A 244 6.95 7.93 -25.69
CA LEU A 244 7.86 7.98 -24.55
C LEU A 244 9.33 7.89 -24.96
N SER A 245 9.66 7.13 -26.03
CA SER A 245 11.03 7.08 -26.55
C SER A 245 11.53 8.43 -27.08
N GLN A 246 10.61 9.27 -27.54
CA GLN A 246 10.90 10.60 -28.08
C GLN A 246 10.74 11.72 -27.04
N LEU A 247 10.25 11.39 -25.83
CA LEU A 247 9.96 12.36 -24.79
C LEU A 247 11.19 13.22 -24.44
N LYS A 248 11.02 14.53 -24.46
CA LYS A 248 12.03 15.53 -24.08
C LYS A 248 11.73 16.08 -22.70
N PHE A 249 12.75 16.61 -22.03
CA PHE A 249 12.56 17.27 -20.75
C PHE A 249 11.64 18.49 -20.92
N PRO A 250 10.59 18.65 -20.08
CA PRO A 250 9.52 19.61 -20.37
C PRO A 250 9.86 21.07 -20.06
N HIS A 251 11.05 21.34 -19.54
CA HIS A 251 11.55 22.69 -19.33
C HIS A 251 12.76 22.98 -20.22
N THR A 252 13.09 24.24 -20.41
CA THR A 252 14.23 24.67 -21.24
C THR A 252 15.57 24.21 -20.73
N SER A 253 15.70 24.07 -19.38
CA SER A 253 16.94 23.62 -18.73
C SER A 253 16.63 22.88 -17.43
N PHE A 254 17.56 22.04 -17.00
CA PHE A 254 17.52 21.47 -15.66
C PHE A 254 17.97 22.49 -14.61
N ARG A 255 17.38 22.43 -13.43
CA ARG A 255 17.88 23.14 -12.26
C ARG A 255 19.17 22.51 -11.77
N THR A 256 19.98 23.25 -11.01
CA THR A 256 21.17 22.71 -10.34
C THR A 256 20.82 21.45 -9.55
N GLY A 257 21.60 20.39 -9.71
CA GLY A 257 21.35 19.08 -9.10
C GLY A 257 20.25 18.23 -9.74
N GLN A 258 19.23 18.85 -10.39
CA GLN A 258 18.09 18.12 -10.97
C GLN A 258 18.51 17.16 -12.10
N ARG A 259 19.49 17.56 -12.91
CA ARG A 259 20.04 16.71 -13.97
C ARG A 259 20.73 15.47 -13.40
N HIS A 260 21.54 15.63 -12.35
CA HIS A 260 22.19 14.52 -11.66
C HIS A 260 21.17 13.53 -11.08
N LEU A 261 20.06 14.05 -10.48
CA LEU A 261 18.96 13.21 -10.03
C LEU A 261 18.34 12.44 -11.20
N ALA A 262 17.99 13.11 -12.28
CA ALA A 262 17.33 12.50 -13.44
C ALA A 262 18.21 11.44 -14.12
N GLU A 263 19.50 11.69 -14.30
CA GLU A 263 20.46 10.73 -14.85
C GLU A 263 20.62 9.50 -13.93
N SER A 264 20.64 9.71 -12.62
CA SER A 264 20.74 8.62 -11.64
C SER A 264 19.49 7.75 -11.62
N VAL A 265 18.29 8.34 -11.71
CA VAL A 265 17.03 7.60 -11.84
C VAL A 265 17.01 6.79 -13.14
N TYR A 266 17.35 7.42 -14.28
CA TYR A 266 17.41 6.74 -15.57
C TYR A 266 18.38 5.54 -15.51
N LYS A 267 19.57 5.72 -14.92
CA LYS A 267 20.58 4.67 -14.75
C LYS A 267 20.07 3.55 -13.84
N ALA A 268 19.41 3.88 -12.72
CA ALA A 268 18.86 2.88 -11.81
C ALA A 268 17.82 1.99 -12.50
N VAL A 269 16.90 2.58 -13.26
CA VAL A 269 15.90 1.83 -14.03
C VAL A 269 16.57 0.96 -15.10
N SER A 270 17.53 1.52 -15.84
CA SER A 270 18.24 0.82 -16.92
C SER A 270 19.01 -0.39 -16.39
N THR A 271 19.63 -0.28 -15.22
CA THR A 271 20.40 -1.38 -14.60
C THR A 271 19.56 -2.29 -13.70
N GLY A 272 18.28 -1.95 -13.43
CA GLY A 272 17.40 -2.74 -12.57
C GLY A 272 17.77 -2.68 -11.09
N ARG A 273 18.24 -1.53 -10.61
CA ARG A 273 18.71 -1.36 -9.24
C ARG A 273 17.74 -0.52 -8.40
N CYS A 274 17.79 -0.73 -7.11
CA CYS A 274 17.18 0.19 -6.15
C CYS A 274 18.06 1.46 -6.03
N LEU A 275 17.43 2.63 -5.91
CA LEU A 275 18.11 3.92 -5.73
C LEU A 275 17.54 4.64 -4.51
N MET A 276 18.40 5.10 -3.62
CA MET A 276 18.09 6.10 -2.62
C MET A 276 18.68 7.46 -3.02
N ALA A 277 17.81 8.45 -3.15
CA ALA A 277 18.20 9.80 -3.56
C ALA A 277 17.84 10.82 -2.47
N GLN A 278 18.84 11.31 -1.75
CA GLN A 278 18.68 12.49 -0.92
C GLN A 278 18.75 13.72 -1.82
N ALA A 279 17.63 14.41 -1.98
CA ALA A 279 17.48 15.51 -2.91
C ALA A 279 16.78 16.69 -2.22
N PRO A 280 17.44 17.84 -2.05
CA PRO A 280 16.92 19.00 -1.35
C PRO A 280 15.57 19.49 -1.88
N THR A 281 14.85 20.26 -1.06
CA THR A 281 13.64 20.98 -1.51
C THR A 281 13.99 21.95 -2.64
N GLY A 282 13.01 22.33 -3.47
CA GLY A 282 13.21 23.34 -4.54
C GLY A 282 13.85 22.85 -5.84
N ILE A 283 14.49 21.67 -5.86
CA ILE A 283 15.16 21.14 -7.05
C ILE A 283 14.18 20.56 -8.11
N GLY A 284 12.90 20.39 -7.76
CA GLY A 284 11.92 19.74 -8.65
C GLY A 284 12.06 18.22 -8.69
N LYS A 285 12.08 17.59 -7.51
CA LYS A 285 12.22 16.12 -7.35
C LYS A 285 11.21 15.34 -8.18
N THR A 286 9.94 15.74 -8.14
CA THR A 286 8.84 15.00 -8.75
C THR A 286 9.04 14.85 -10.26
N ILE A 287 9.31 15.94 -10.96
CA ILE A 287 9.58 15.88 -12.40
C ILE A 287 10.95 15.29 -12.72
N GLY A 288 11.94 15.52 -11.83
CA GLY A 288 13.30 14.95 -11.92
C GLY A 288 13.33 13.44 -11.73
N THR A 289 12.26 12.82 -11.20
CA THR A 289 12.12 11.38 -11.07
C THR A 289 11.13 10.78 -12.08
N LEU A 290 9.98 11.42 -12.31
CA LEU A 290 8.95 10.95 -13.26
C LEU A 290 9.46 10.99 -14.71
N PHE A 291 10.06 12.09 -15.14
CA PHE A 291 10.52 12.22 -16.52
C PHE A 291 11.52 11.12 -16.93
N PRO A 292 12.63 10.89 -16.20
CA PRO A 292 13.59 9.84 -16.57
C PRO A 292 13.00 8.44 -16.45
N MET A 293 12.08 8.20 -15.52
CA MET A 293 11.37 6.94 -15.38
C MET A 293 10.52 6.62 -16.61
N LEU A 294 9.72 7.60 -17.07
CA LEU A 294 8.89 7.48 -18.26
C LEU A 294 9.75 7.33 -19.52
N LYS A 295 10.84 8.10 -19.63
CA LYS A 295 11.79 8.01 -20.73
C LYS A 295 12.46 6.64 -20.84
N ALA A 296 12.74 5.98 -19.70
CA ALA A 296 13.33 4.64 -19.67
C ALA A 296 12.30 3.52 -19.92
N ALA A 297 11.00 3.77 -19.70
CA ALA A 297 9.96 2.77 -19.74
C ALA A 297 9.94 1.91 -21.02
N PRO A 298 10.04 2.46 -22.24
CA PRO A 298 10.03 1.67 -23.47
C PRO A 298 11.22 0.72 -23.57
N THR A 299 12.43 1.22 -23.31
CA THR A 299 13.66 0.42 -23.41
C THR A 299 13.74 -0.66 -22.35
N GLN A 300 13.15 -0.44 -21.19
CA GLN A 300 13.11 -1.39 -20.10
C GLN A 300 11.85 -2.27 -20.12
N LYS A 301 10.99 -2.10 -21.12
CA LYS A 301 9.73 -2.84 -21.27
C LYS A 301 8.90 -2.79 -19.99
N LEU A 302 8.74 -1.59 -19.41
CA LEU A 302 7.91 -1.40 -18.22
C LEU A 302 6.43 -1.43 -18.60
N ASP A 303 5.67 -2.23 -17.88
CA ASP A 303 4.21 -2.27 -18.01
C ASP A 303 3.58 -1.11 -17.26
N LYS A 304 4.08 -0.78 -16.07
CA LYS A 304 3.52 0.22 -15.17
C LYS A 304 4.59 1.04 -14.46
N VAL A 305 4.25 2.29 -14.14
CA VAL A 305 4.99 3.15 -13.20
C VAL A 305 4.08 3.49 -12.04
N PHE A 306 4.51 3.18 -10.82
CA PHE A 306 3.79 3.55 -9.60
C PHE A 306 4.49 4.71 -8.91
N PHE A 307 3.77 5.82 -8.74
CA PHE A 307 4.21 6.96 -7.94
C PHE A 307 3.50 6.92 -6.59
N LEU A 308 4.25 6.62 -5.54
CA LEU A 308 3.73 6.39 -4.21
C LEU A 308 4.13 7.51 -3.26
N THR A 309 3.18 8.01 -2.49
CA THR A 309 3.42 9.11 -1.55
C THR A 309 2.60 8.93 -0.27
N ALA A 310 3.12 9.45 0.86
CA ALA A 310 2.48 9.33 2.16
C ALA A 310 1.28 10.27 2.37
N LYS A 311 1.16 11.34 1.56
CA LYS A 311 0.23 12.46 1.81
C LYS A 311 -0.47 12.94 0.54
N THR A 312 -1.69 13.44 0.69
CA THR A 312 -2.48 14.01 -0.42
C THR A 312 -1.76 15.12 -1.22
N PRO A 313 -1.05 16.08 -0.59
CA PRO A 313 -0.30 17.07 -1.36
C PRO A 313 0.76 16.48 -2.30
N GLY A 314 1.40 15.37 -1.92
CA GLY A 314 2.36 14.66 -2.77
C GLY A 314 1.71 14.09 -4.03
N ARG A 315 0.47 13.56 -3.94
CA ARG A 315 -0.27 13.10 -5.12
C ARG A 315 -0.56 14.24 -6.09
N LYS A 316 -0.98 15.40 -5.57
CA LYS A 316 -1.20 16.59 -6.40
C LYS A 316 0.06 17.02 -7.12
N LEU A 317 1.22 17.05 -6.45
CA LEU A 317 2.49 17.39 -7.07
C LEU A 317 2.87 16.43 -8.21
N ALA A 318 2.55 15.13 -8.08
CA ALA A 318 2.77 14.16 -9.14
C ALA A 318 1.85 14.41 -10.34
N LEU A 319 0.57 14.69 -10.10
CA LEU A 319 -0.40 15.05 -11.12
C LEU A 319 0.03 16.34 -11.86
N ASP A 320 0.44 17.37 -11.13
CA ASP A 320 0.93 18.63 -11.70
C ASP A 320 2.17 18.40 -12.58
N ALA A 321 3.13 17.57 -12.12
CA ALA A 321 4.32 17.23 -12.88
C ALA A 321 4.00 16.48 -14.19
N LEU A 322 3.05 15.53 -14.12
CA LEU A 322 2.58 14.81 -15.32
C LEU A 322 1.80 15.72 -16.27
N THR A 323 1.05 16.71 -15.73
CA THR A 323 0.38 17.73 -16.55
C THR A 323 1.41 18.56 -17.32
N VAL A 324 2.51 18.98 -16.67
CA VAL A 324 3.61 19.69 -17.32
C VAL A 324 4.25 18.84 -18.43
N ILE A 325 4.48 17.56 -18.18
CA ILE A 325 5.01 16.62 -19.20
C ILE A 325 4.05 16.53 -20.38
N ARG A 326 2.74 16.35 -20.14
CA ARG A 326 1.74 16.26 -21.22
C ARG A 326 1.61 17.55 -22.01
N THR A 327 1.65 18.71 -21.34
CA THR A 327 1.59 20.01 -22.01
C THR A 327 2.78 20.19 -22.97
N SER A 328 3.96 19.67 -22.59
CA SER A 328 5.15 19.72 -23.46
C SER A 328 5.16 18.64 -24.57
N ALA A 329 4.32 17.63 -24.46
CA ALA A 329 4.16 16.55 -25.42
C ALA A 329 2.66 16.20 -25.59
N PRO A 330 1.88 17.04 -26.31
CA PRO A 330 0.42 16.89 -26.42
C PRO A 330 -0.03 15.56 -27.03
N GLU A 331 0.80 14.98 -27.90
CA GLU A 331 0.51 13.69 -28.55
C GLU A 331 0.68 12.48 -27.62
N LEU A 332 1.24 12.68 -26.41
CA LEU A 332 1.54 11.59 -25.50
C LEU A 332 0.28 10.91 -24.99
N LYS A 333 0.08 9.68 -25.45
CA LYS A 333 -1.02 8.80 -25.01
C LYS A 333 -0.64 8.06 -23.73
N LEU A 334 -0.64 8.78 -22.61
CA LEU A 334 -0.33 8.24 -21.29
C LEU A 334 -1.59 8.22 -20.43
N ARG A 335 -2.00 7.04 -19.98
CA ARG A 335 -3.12 6.84 -19.05
C ARG A 335 -2.64 7.02 -17.62
N VAL A 336 -3.13 8.05 -16.96
CA VAL A 336 -2.77 8.38 -15.56
C VAL A 336 -3.97 8.19 -14.65
N LEU A 337 -3.76 7.47 -13.56
CA LEU A 337 -4.79 7.20 -12.55
C LEU A 337 -4.33 7.64 -11.16
N GLU A 338 -5.16 8.38 -10.44
CA GLU A 338 -5.03 8.60 -9.00
C GLU A 338 -5.92 7.60 -8.24
N LEU A 339 -5.32 6.78 -7.37
CA LEU A 339 -6.05 5.93 -6.43
C LEU A 339 -6.23 6.65 -5.11
N VAL A 340 -7.47 6.75 -4.67
CA VAL A 340 -7.83 7.32 -3.36
C VAL A 340 -8.54 6.29 -2.49
N ALA A 341 -8.45 6.45 -1.18
CA ALA A 341 -9.09 5.54 -0.24
C ALA A 341 -10.63 5.59 -0.38
N ARG A 342 -11.27 4.48 -0.02
CA ARG A 342 -12.73 4.30 -0.15
C ARG A 342 -13.54 5.40 0.51
N ASP A 343 -13.16 5.82 1.69
CA ASP A 343 -13.81 6.91 2.45
C ASP A 343 -13.85 8.25 1.71
N LYS A 344 -12.90 8.47 0.78
CA LYS A 344 -12.81 9.68 -0.05
C LYS A 344 -13.48 9.55 -1.41
N ALA A 345 -13.64 8.32 -1.91
CA ALA A 345 -14.19 8.06 -3.24
C ALA A 345 -15.65 7.56 -3.20
N CYS A 346 -16.16 7.15 -2.04
CA CYS A 346 -17.49 6.60 -1.90
C CYS A 346 -18.56 7.69 -1.86
N GLU A 347 -19.55 7.62 -2.75
CA GLU A 347 -20.70 8.54 -2.79
C GLU A 347 -21.77 8.22 -1.73
N HIS A 348 -21.77 6.99 -1.20
CA HIS A 348 -22.75 6.49 -0.25
C HIS A 348 -22.08 5.78 0.93
N PRO A 349 -21.34 6.51 1.79
CA PRO A 349 -20.58 5.90 2.88
C PRO A 349 -21.45 5.23 3.95
N ASP A 350 -22.71 5.62 4.01
CA ASP A 350 -23.76 5.08 4.90
C ASP A 350 -24.38 3.77 4.40
N LYS A 351 -24.10 3.36 3.15
CA LYS A 351 -24.70 2.17 2.52
C LYS A 351 -23.73 1.00 2.43
N ALA A 352 -24.28 -0.22 2.48
CA ALA A 352 -23.51 -1.42 2.20
C ALA A 352 -23.18 -1.53 0.70
N CYS A 353 -22.01 -2.12 0.37
CA CYS A 353 -21.58 -2.28 -1.02
C CYS A 353 -22.19 -3.55 -1.65
N ASN A 354 -23.49 -3.50 -1.90
CA ASN A 354 -24.25 -4.52 -2.64
C ASN A 354 -25.41 -3.86 -3.39
N GLY A 355 -25.97 -4.55 -4.39
CA GLY A 355 -27.03 -4.01 -5.23
C GLY A 355 -28.35 -3.72 -4.52
N ASP A 356 -28.61 -4.37 -3.37
CA ASP A 356 -29.84 -4.12 -2.59
C ASP A 356 -29.78 -2.77 -1.85
N SER A 357 -28.58 -2.35 -1.47
CA SER A 357 -28.37 -1.17 -0.61
C SER A 357 -27.86 0.05 -1.37
N CYS A 358 -26.93 -0.15 -2.33
CA CYS A 358 -26.25 0.94 -3.02
C CYS A 358 -26.62 1.00 -4.51
N PRO A 359 -27.16 2.13 -5.00
CA PRO A 359 -27.56 2.26 -6.41
C PRO A 359 -26.38 2.12 -7.38
N LEU A 360 -25.16 2.53 -6.97
CA LEU A 360 -23.96 2.41 -7.79
C LEU A 360 -23.35 0.99 -7.78
N ALA A 361 -23.84 0.11 -6.91
CA ALA A 361 -23.49 -1.31 -6.90
C ALA A 361 -24.48 -2.15 -7.73
N LYS A 362 -25.75 -1.70 -7.84
CA LYS A 362 -26.78 -2.39 -8.61
C LYS A 362 -26.45 -2.34 -10.10
N GLY A 363 -26.41 -3.48 -10.77
CA GLY A 363 -26.06 -3.60 -12.20
C GLY A 363 -24.64 -3.09 -12.54
N PHE A 364 -23.74 -3.09 -11.59
CA PHE A 364 -22.38 -2.56 -11.74
C PHE A 364 -21.63 -3.23 -12.89
N TYR A 365 -21.70 -4.57 -12.97
CA TYR A 365 -20.96 -5.32 -13.99
C TYR A 365 -21.55 -5.18 -15.38
N ASP A 366 -22.86 -4.90 -15.48
CA ASP A 366 -23.52 -4.66 -16.77
C ASP A 366 -23.08 -3.33 -17.38
N ARG A 367 -22.81 -2.33 -16.54
CA ARG A 367 -22.37 -0.99 -16.93
C ARG A 367 -20.84 -0.84 -16.98
N LEU A 368 -20.10 -1.73 -16.32
CA LEU A 368 -18.64 -1.67 -16.23
C LEU A 368 -17.92 -1.64 -17.59
N PRO A 369 -18.31 -2.40 -18.62
CA PRO A 369 -17.63 -2.35 -19.93
C PRO A 369 -17.68 -0.95 -20.56
N ALA A 370 -18.82 -0.28 -20.52
CA ALA A 370 -18.98 1.09 -21.05
C ALA A 370 -18.20 2.11 -20.19
N ALA A 371 -18.32 2.00 -18.85
CA ALA A 371 -17.59 2.86 -17.92
C ALA A 371 -16.06 2.71 -18.08
N ARG A 372 -15.57 1.47 -18.24
CA ARG A 372 -14.16 1.18 -18.50
C ARG A 372 -13.69 1.79 -19.81
N SER A 373 -14.44 1.62 -20.89
CA SER A 373 -14.11 2.21 -22.18
C SER A 373 -14.04 3.74 -22.11
N ALA A 374 -15.01 4.38 -21.48
CA ALA A 374 -15.01 5.83 -21.26
C ALA A 374 -13.82 6.28 -20.41
N ALA A 375 -13.51 5.58 -19.33
CA ALA A 375 -12.36 5.87 -18.49
C ALA A 375 -11.02 5.76 -19.24
N LEU A 376 -10.88 4.79 -20.15
CA LEU A 376 -9.63 4.59 -20.89
C LEU A 376 -9.45 5.56 -22.07
N THR A 377 -10.53 6.18 -22.55
CA THR A 377 -10.45 7.28 -23.50
C THR A 377 -10.12 8.61 -22.81
N ALA A 378 -10.40 8.74 -21.52
CA ALA A 378 -9.96 9.87 -20.70
C ALA A 378 -8.48 9.69 -20.34
N PRO A 379 -7.57 10.53 -20.85
CA PRO A 379 -6.13 10.36 -20.60
C PRO A 379 -5.72 10.67 -19.15
N TRP A 380 -6.65 11.18 -18.36
CA TRP A 380 -6.40 11.74 -17.03
C TRP A 380 -7.54 11.41 -16.06
N LEU A 381 -7.25 10.61 -15.06
CA LEU A 381 -8.21 10.17 -14.06
C LEU A 381 -7.66 10.47 -12.65
N ASP A 382 -7.67 11.75 -12.30
CA ASP A 382 -7.57 12.15 -10.90
C ASP A 382 -8.90 11.82 -10.17
N GLN A 383 -9.00 12.13 -8.89
CA GLN A 383 -10.20 11.84 -8.11
C GLN A 383 -11.47 12.42 -8.74
N ALA A 384 -11.41 13.64 -9.28
CA ALA A 384 -12.55 14.34 -9.87
C ALA A 384 -12.95 13.71 -11.22
N GLY A 385 -11.98 13.46 -12.11
CA GLY A 385 -12.23 12.85 -13.41
C GLY A 385 -12.73 11.39 -13.28
N MET A 386 -12.21 10.63 -12.32
CA MET A 386 -12.71 9.28 -12.02
C MET A 386 -14.16 9.32 -11.53
N ARG A 387 -14.48 10.28 -10.66
CA ARG A 387 -15.85 10.48 -10.15
C ARG A 387 -16.80 10.85 -11.27
N GLU A 388 -16.43 11.78 -12.15
CA GLU A 388 -17.24 12.21 -13.30
C GLU A 388 -17.58 11.03 -14.20
N VAL A 389 -16.58 10.26 -14.65
CA VAL A 389 -16.80 9.09 -15.52
C VAL A 389 -17.67 8.04 -14.80
N ALA A 390 -17.39 7.76 -13.54
CA ALA A 390 -18.14 6.75 -12.79
C ALA A 390 -19.62 7.13 -12.64
N LEU A 391 -19.91 8.37 -12.31
CA LEU A 391 -21.31 8.83 -12.15
C LEU A 391 -22.06 8.94 -13.47
N ALA A 392 -21.38 9.32 -14.56
CA ALA A 392 -21.98 9.31 -15.89
C ALA A 392 -22.43 7.92 -16.35
N HIS A 393 -21.79 6.87 -15.84
CA HIS A 393 -22.15 5.48 -16.10
C HIS A 393 -22.84 4.79 -14.92
N GLU A 394 -23.22 5.53 -13.88
CA GLU A 394 -23.89 5.04 -12.67
C GLU A 394 -23.16 3.86 -11.99
N VAL A 395 -21.83 3.86 -11.98
CA VAL A 395 -21.00 2.85 -11.31
C VAL A 395 -20.24 3.47 -10.13
N CYS A 396 -19.79 2.64 -9.18
CA CYS A 396 -19.05 3.11 -8.02
C CYS A 396 -17.66 3.64 -8.42
N PRO A 397 -17.31 4.91 -8.10
CA PRO A 397 -16.01 5.49 -8.46
C PRO A 397 -14.81 4.73 -7.85
N TYR A 398 -14.96 4.25 -6.61
CA TYR A 398 -13.92 3.48 -5.93
C TYR A 398 -13.61 2.16 -6.66
N TYR A 399 -14.64 1.37 -6.99
CA TYR A 399 -14.41 0.08 -7.65
C TYR A 399 -14.07 0.24 -9.13
N LEU A 400 -14.56 1.28 -9.80
CA LEU A 400 -14.08 1.62 -11.15
C LEU A 400 -12.60 1.97 -11.13
N SER A 401 -12.13 2.73 -10.14
CA SER A 401 -10.69 3.08 -10.04
C SER A 401 -9.80 1.84 -9.85
N GLN A 402 -10.27 0.83 -9.11
CA GLN A 402 -9.54 -0.43 -8.96
C GLN A 402 -9.50 -1.25 -10.27
N GLU A 403 -10.59 -1.23 -11.04
CA GLU A 403 -10.61 -1.83 -12.37
C GLU A 403 -9.62 -1.12 -13.30
N ILE A 404 -9.63 0.21 -13.33
CA ILE A 404 -8.76 1.01 -14.20
C ILE A 404 -7.28 0.92 -13.80
N ALA A 405 -6.96 0.60 -12.53
CA ALA A 405 -5.57 0.37 -12.11
C ALA A 405 -4.85 -0.72 -12.93
N ARG A 406 -5.60 -1.64 -13.54
CA ARG A 406 -5.06 -2.66 -14.44
C ARG A 406 -4.63 -2.10 -15.79
N TRP A 407 -5.23 -1.02 -16.23
CA TRP A 407 -5.11 -0.47 -17.58
C TRP A 407 -4.34 0.84 -17.62
N ALA A 408 -4.18 1.51 -16.48
CA ALA A 408 -3.39 2.73 -16.38
C ALA A 408 -1.89 2.45 -16.54
N ASP A 409 -1.17 3.35 -17.20
CA ASP A 409 0.28 3.30 -17.38
C ASP A 409 1.02 3.84 -16.16
N VAL A 410 0.49 4.91 -15.58
CA VAL A 410 0.99 5.53 -14.36
C VAL A 410 -0.11 5.53 -13.30
N VAL A 411 0.20 4.97 -12.13
CA VAL A 411 -0.71 4.98 -10.99
C VAL A 411 -0.10 5.79 -9.86
N ILE A 412 -0.81 6.82 -9.42
CA ILE A 412 -0.43 7.65 -8.27
C ILE A 412 -1.27 7.20 -7.08
N ALA A 413 -0.62 6.82 -5.97
CA ALA A 413 -1.31 6.22 -4.83
C ALA A 413 -0.61 6.50 -3.49
N ASP A 414 -1.29 6.16 -2.38
CA ASP A 414 -0.66 6.06 -1.07
C ASP A 414 0.25 4.81 -1.01
N TYR A 415 1.27 4.84 -0.15
CA TYR A 415 2.19 3.71 0.07
C TYR A 415 1.48 2.39 0.33
N ASN A 416 0.34 2.41 1.04
CA ASN A 416 -0.41 1.21 1.41
C ASN A 416 -0.84 0.40 0.19
N TYR A 417 -1.13 1.05 -0.95
CA TYR A 417 -1.52 0.33 -2.16
C TYR A 417 -0.46 -0.63 -2.71
N TYR A 418 0.81 -0.43 -2.34
CA TYR A 418 1.90 -1.31 -2.78
C TYR A 418 2.59 -2.03 -1.62
N PHE A 419 2.81 -1.35 -0.48
CA PHE A 419 3.62 -1.87 0.61
C PHE A 419 2.83 -2.55 1.73
N ASP A 420 1.51 -2.39 1.83
CA ASP A 420 0.70 -3.09 2.82
C ASP A 420 0.62 -4.60 2.53
N LEU A 421 0.31 -5.42 3.55
CA LEU A 421 0.09 -6.86 3.38
C LEU A 421 -0.99 -7.16 2.32
N SER A 422 -2.01 -6.31 2.24
CA SER A 422 -3.10 -6.36 1.27
C SER A 422 -2.92 -5.37 0.10
N GLY A 423 -1.69 -4.98 -0.22
CA GLY A 423 -1.38 -3.97 -1.23
C GLY A 423 -1.89 -4.34 -2.62
N LEU A 424 -2.93 -3.66 -3.11
CA LEU A 424 -3.59 -3.91 -4.42
C LEU A 424 -2.59 -3.93 -5.57
N LEU A 425 -1.74 -2.90 -5.66
CA LEU A 425 -0.81 -2.74 -6.78
C LEU A 425 0.29 -3.81 -6.75
N PHE A 426 0.75 -4.18 -5.56
CA PHE A 426 1.70 -5.29 -5.43
C PHE A 426 1.08 -6.61 -5.85
N GLY A 427 -0.13 -6.92 -5.33
CA GLY A 427 -0.87 -8.13 -5.71
C GLY A 427 -1.14 -8.21 -7.22
N LEU A 428 -1.58 -7.12 -7.84
CA LEU A 428 -1.78 -7.04 -9.29
C LEU A 428 -0.47 -7.25 -10.05
N SER A 429 0.64 -6.67 -9.58
CA SER A 429 1.94 -6.81 -10.23
C SER A 429 2.44 -8.26 -10.21
N GLN A 430 2.28 -8.95 -9.08
CA GLN A 430 2.69 -10.34 -8.94
C GLN A 430 1.80 -11.27 -9.76
N PHE A 431 0.49 -11.08 -9.69
CA PHE A 431 -0.47 -11.92 -10.40
C PHE A 431 -0.31 -11.81 -11.92
N ASN A 432 -0.16 -10.59 -12.44
CA ASN A 432 -0.02 -10.34 -13.88
C ASN A 432 1.44 -10.39 -14.36
N GLN A 433 2.39 -10.66 -13.48
CA GLN A 433 3.83 -10.66 -13.77
C GLN A 433 4.30 -9.34 -14.42
N TRP A 434 3.72 -8.22 -14.01
CA TRP A 434 4.07 -6.92 -14.57
C TRP A 434 5.49 -6.52 -14.22
N ARG A 435 6.18 -6.01 -15.20
CA ARG A 435 7.47 -5.35 -15.02
C ARG A 435 7.24 -3.90 -14.60
N VAL A 436 7.26 -3.64 -13.31
CA VAL A 436 6.91 -2.34 -12.75
C VAL A 436 8.13 -1.56 -12.30
N ALA A 437 8.03 -0.23 -12.31
CA ALA A 437 8.96 0.65 -11.62
C ALA A 437 8.20 1.45 -10.56
N VAL A 438 8.84 1.64 -9.40
CA VAL A 438 8.22 2.27 -8.23
C VAL A 438 8.99 3.51 -7.82
N LEU A 439 8.30 4.64 -7.74
CA LEU A 439 8.79 5.91 -7.21
C LEU A 439 8.18 6.13 -5.82
N VAL A 440 8.99 6.30 -4.81
CA VAL A 440 8.57 6.53 -3.42
C VAL A 440 8.96 7.94 -3.01
N ASP A 441 8.01 8.85 -3.06
CA ASP A 441 8.20 10.25 -2.68
C ASP A 441 8.09 10.43 -1.17
N GLU A 442 8.85 11.38 -0.62
CA GLU A 442 8.98 11.62 0.83
C GLU A 442 9.30 10.34 1.60
N ALA A 443 10.24 9.55 1.04
CA ALA A 443 10.59 8.21 1.51
C ALA A 443 11.08 8.15 2.97
N HIS A 444 11.41 9.30 3.57
CA HIS A 444 11.70 9.41 5.00
C HIS A 444 10.51 8.96 5.89
N ASN A 445 9.28 9.06 5.38
CA ASN A 445 8.08 8.60 6.09
C ASN A 445 7.92 7.07 6.02
N MET A 446 8.66 6.39 5.13
CA MET A 446 8.42 4.97 4.84
C MET A 446 8.66 4.06 6.06
N VAL A 447 9.64 4.38 6.91
CA VAL A 447 9.94 3.59 8.11
C VAL A 447 8.75 3.54 9.06
N GLU A 448 8.20 4.71 9.41
CA GLU A 448 7.08 4.79 10.35
C GLU A 448 5.79 4.24 9.73
N ARG A 449 5.53 4.53 8.47
CA ARG A 449 4.37 4.00 7.74
C ARG A 449 4.43 2.48 7.63
N ALA A 450 5.59 1.91 7.34
CA ALA A 450 5.77 0.47 7.28
C ALA A 450 5.58 -0.19 8.65
N ARG A 451 6.14 0.38 9.72
CA ARG A 451 5.85 -0.08 11.08
C ARG A 451 4.36 -0.15 11.37
N GLN A 452 3.60 0.87 10.98
CA GLN A 452 2.15 0.91 11.16
C GLN A 452 1.42 -0.16 10.34
N MET A 453 1.79 -0.35 9.06
CA MET A 453 1.20 -1.36 8.16
C MET A 453 1.33 -2.78 8.71
N TYR A 454 2.43 -3.06 9.43
CA TYR A 454 2.73 -4.39 9.97
C TYR A 454 2.53 -4.49 11.48
N SER A 455 1.74 -3.60 12.06
CA SER A 455 1.35 -3.62 13.47
C SER A 455 -0.16 -3.79 13.60
N ALA A 456 -0.59 -4.42 14.68
CA ALA A 456 -2.01 -4.56 15.00
C ALA A 456 -2.26 -4.29 16.48
N SER A 457 -3.45 -3.81 16.80
CA SER A 457 -3.83 -3.57 18.19
C SER A 457 -5.30 -3.90 18.43
N LEU A 458 -5.61 -4.36 19.63
CA LEU A 458 -6.96 -4.60 20.11
C LEU A 458 -7.21 -3.77 21.37
N ASP A 459 -8.39 -3.18 21.49
CA ASP A 459 -8.82 -2.42 22.66
C ASP A 459 -9.92 -3.17 23.40
N GLN A 460 -9.71 -3.37 24.71
CA GLN A 460 -10.67 -4.08 25.55
C GLN A 460 -12.03 -3.39 25.65
N GLN A 461 -12.07 -2.07 25.47
CA GLN A 461 -13.34 -1.33 25.47
C GLN A 461 -14.21 -1.72 24.27
N ASN A 462 -13.61 -1.94 23.09
CA ASN A 462 -14.34 -2.38 21.90
C ASN A 462 -14.99 -3.75 22.13
N LEU A 463 -14.24 -4.69 22.72
CA LEU A 463 -14.79 -6.01 23.09
C LEU A 463 -15.92 -5.88 24.13
N ASN A 464 -15.75 -5.05 25.15
CA ASN A 464 -16.76 -4.86 26.20
C ASN A 464 -18.06 -4.23 25.66
N ALA A 465 -17.94 -3.23 24.78
CA ALA A 465 -19.09 -2.62 24.12
C ALA A 465 -19.81 -3.65 23.22
N LEU A 466 -19.03 -4.40 22.45
CA LEU A 466 -19.57 -5.44 21.56
C LEU A 466 -20.35 -6.52 22.29
N ARG A 467 -19.85 -6.99 23.44
CA ARG A 467 -20.50 -8.05 24.24
C ARG A 467 -21.87 -7.67 24.75
N GLN A 468 -22.20 -6.37 24.84
CA GLN A 468 -23.52 -5.88 25.26
C GLN A 468 -24.56 -5.98 24.14
N THR A 469 -24.14 -5.90 22.89
CA THR A 469 -24.99 -5.83 21.71
C THR A 469 -24.87 -7.04 20.78
N ALA A 470 -23.93 -7.94 21.05
CA ALA A 470 -23.64 -9.07 20.16
C ALA A 470 -24.79 -10.09 20.18
N PRO A 471 -25.07 -10.74 19.03
CA PRO A 471 -26.02 -11.83 18.91
C PRO A 471 -25.76 -12.99 19.88
N GLU A 472 -26.82 -13.68 20.28
CA GLU A 472 -26.73 -14.80 21.23
C GLU A 472 -25.75 -15.90 20.78
N ALA A 473 -25.74 -16.20 19.48
CA ALA A 473 -24.82 -17.17 18.87
C ALA A 473 -23.34 -16.88 19.14
N LEU A 474 -22.96 -15.60 19.30
CA LEU A 474 -21.58 -15.18 19.53
C LEU A 474 -21.22 -14.99 21.01
N GLN A 475 -22.22 -14.98 21.90
CA GLN A 475 -22.01 -14.63 23.33
C GLN A 475 -20.99 -15.54 24.03
N LYS A 476 -21.08 -16.86 23.84
CA LYS A 476 -20.16 -17.82 24.47
C LYS A 476 -18.71 -17.59 24.03
N THR A 477 -18.49 -17.35 22.75
CA THR A 477 -17.15 -17.13 22.18
C THR A 477 -16.57 -15.79 22.63
N LEU A 478 -17.37 -14.72 22.64
CA LEU A 478 -16.94 -13.42 23.15
C LEU A 478 -16.69 -13.43 24.66
N GLN A 479 -17.46 -14.22 25.45
CA GLN A 479 -17.21 -14.42 26.88
C GLN A 479 -15.89 -15.15 27.13
N ARG A 480 -15.58 -16.19 26.32
CA ARG A 480 -14.29 -16.88 26.38
C ARG A 480 -13.14 -15.93 26.10
N LEU A 481 -13.23 -15.16 25.00
CA LEU A 481 -12.21 -14.17 24.67
C LEU A 481 -12.00 -13.15 25.79
N ASN A 482 -13.10 -12.64 26.36
CA ASN A 482 -13.03 -11.71 27.48
C ASN A 482 -12.40 -12.31 28.76
N ARG A 483 -12.63 -13.60 29.02
CA ARG A 483 -12.00 -14.29 30.15
C ARG A 483 -10.49 -14.36 29.98
N GLU A 484 -10.01 -14.76 28.81
CA GLU A 484 -8.57 -14.83 28.52
C GLU A 484 -7.92 -13.43 28.54
N TRP A 485 -8.63 -12.42 28.03
CA TRP A 485 -8.17 -11.03 28.11
C TRP A 485 -8.07 -10.52 29.55
N ASN A 486 -9.09 -10.80 30.37
CA ASN A 486 -9.08 -10.42 31.78
C ASN A 486 -7.97 -11.15 32.57
N ALA A 487 -7.59 -12.36 32.17
CA ALA A 487 -6.46 -13.06 32.76
C ALA A 487 -5.15 -12.31 32.49
N LEU A 488 -4.87 -11.95 31.24
CA LEU A 488 -3.73 -11.12 30.86
C LEU A 488 -3.73 -9.76 31.59
N HIS A 489 -4.91 -9.12 31.65
CA HIS A 489 -5.05 -7.85 32.35
C HIS A 489 -4.73 -7.95 33.85
N LYS A 490 -5.14 -9.03 34.52
CA LYS A 490 -4.88 -9.22 35.95
C LYS A 490 -3.43 -9.57 36.23
N GLU A 491 -2.84 -10.42 35.42
CA GLU A 491 -1.46 -10.90 35.57
C GLU A 491 -0.45 -9.76 35.49
N GLN A 492 -0.68 -8.79 34.60
CA GLN A 492 0.19 -7.63 34.49
C GLN A 492 -0.03 -6.67 35.67
N LEU A 493 1.02 -6.32 36.41
CA LEU A 493 0.96 -5.33 37.50
C LEU A 493 1.25 -3.91 37.00
N ALA A 494 2.24 -3.77 36.13
CA ALA A 494 2.66 -2.45 35.63
C ALA A 494 1.64 -1.83 34.67
N PRO A 495 1.55 -0.49 34.58
CA PRO A 495 0.71 0.20 33.59
C PRO A 495 1.08 -0.13 32.14
N TYR A 496 2.33 -0.47 31.89
CA TYR A 496 2.86 -0.91 30.59
C TYR A 496 3.85 -2.05 30.79
N GLN A 497 3.75 -3.05 29.93
CA GLN A 497 4.72 -4.15 29.91
C GLN A 497 4.83 -4.72 28.49
N ALA A 498 6.06 -5.00 28.09
CA ALA A 498 6.38 -5.73 26.86
C ALA A 498 6.68 -7.18 27.18
N TYR A 499 6.32 -8.08 26.28
CA TYR A 499 6.48 -9.52 26.43
C TYR A 499 7.31 -10.08 25.26
N PRO A 500 8.15 -11.09 25.49
CA PRO A 500 8.96 -11.70 24.43
C PRO A 500 8.15 -12.55 23.46
N GLU A 501 6.99 -13.05 23.91
CA GLU A 501 6.14 -13.97 23.17
C GLU A 501 4.69 -13.50 23.17
N THR A 502 3.95 -13.98 22.19
CA THR A 502 2.51 -13.74 22.08
C THR A 502 1.71 -14.66 23.03
N PRO A 503 0.56 -14.23 23.56
CA PRO A 503 -0.20 -15.00 24.54
C PRO A 503 -1.01 -16.13 23.89
N GLY A 504 -0.50 -17.36 23.85
CA GLY A 504 -1.07 -18.48 23.10
C GLY A 504 -2.53 -18.81 23.43
N LYS A 505 -2.94 -18.78 24.71
CA LYS A 505 -4.34 -19.03 25.12
C LYS A 505 -5.28 -17.95 24.58
N PHE A 506 -4.83 -16.70 24.61
CA PHE A 506 -5.60 -15.58 24.08
C PHE A 506 -5.72 -15.67 22.55
N LEU A 507 -4.63 -15.99 21.85
CA LEU A 507 -4.65 -16.19 20.39
C LEU A 507 -5.58 -17.33 19.96
N LEU A 508 -5.59 -18.43 20.71
CA LEU A 508 -6.55 -19.53 20.48
C LEU A 508 -7.99 -19.04 20.64
N ALA A 509 -8.28 -18.24 21.66
CA ALA A 509 -9.61 -17.67 21.85
C ALA A 509 -9.98 -16.66 20.72
N LEU A 510 -9.01 -15.89 20.22
CA LEU A 510 -9.19 -15.01 19.07
C LEU A 510 -9.51 -15.80 17.79
N ASN A 511 -8.77 -16.87 17.51
CA ASN A 511 -9.02 -17.73 16.34
C ASN A 511 -10.42 -18.34 16.36
N LEU A 512 -10.86 -18.82 17.53
CA LEU A 512 -12.23 -19.30 17.70
C LEU A 512 -13.27 -18.18 17.51
N CYS A 513 -12.93 -16.96 17.90
CA CYS A 513 -13.77 -15.81 17.69
C CYS A 513 -13.88 -15.45 16.18
N VAL A 514 -12.77 -15.48 15.44
CA VAL A 514 -12.74 -15.29 13.98
C VAL A 514 -13.62 -16.34 13.30
N SER A 515 -13.47 -17.61 13.65
CA SER A 515 -14.30 -18.68 13.07
C SER A 515 -15.79 -18.47 13.34
N ALA A 516 -16.17 -18.29 14.61
CA ALA A 516 -17.57 -18.14 14.99
C ALA A 516 -18.22 -16.88 14.39
N MET A 517 -17.48 -15.77 14.31
CA MET A 517 -17.97 -14.55 13.67
C MET A 517 -18.07 -14.74 12.16
N GLY A 518 -17.12 -15.44 11.55
CA GLY A 518 -17.15 -15.81 10.14
C GLY A 518 -18.38 -16.66 9.81
N ASP A 519 -18.66 -17.69 10.60
CA ASP A 519 -19.87 -18.54 10.44
C ASP A 519 -21.14 -17.72 10.63
N TYR A 520 -21.19 -16.85 11.65
CA TYR A 520 -22.34 -15.97 11.88
C TYR A 520 -22.61 -15.02 10.71
N PHE A 521 -21.57 -14.40 10.13
CA PHE A 521 -21.74 -13.52 8.96
C PHE A 521 -22.13 -14.28 7.70
N ASN A 522 -21.78 -15.55 7.59
CA ASN A 522 -22.21 -16.44 6.54
C ASN A 522 -23.74 -16.65 6.58
N ASP A 523 -24.24 -16.92 7.78
CA ASP A 523 -25.67 -17.18 7.99
C ASP A 523 -26.50 -15.88 7.99
N HIS A 524 -25.86 -14.73 8.25
CA HIS A 524 -26.49 -13.42 8.35
C HIS A 524 -25.76 -12.34 7.53
N PRO A 525 -25.76 -12.42 6.20
CA PRO A 525 -25.00 -11.48 5.33
C PRO A 525 -25.39 -10.01 5.51
N GLN A 526 -26.60 -9.75 6.02
CA GLN A 526 -27.10 -8.40 6.32
C GLN A 526 -26.49 -7.80 7.61
N ALA A 527 -25.93 -8.63 8.47
CA ALA A 527 -25.36 -8.20 9.76
C ALA A 527 -23.98 -7.54 9.66
N LEU A 528 -23.45 -7.35 8.46
CA LEU A 528 -22.13 -6.79 8.17
C LEU A 528 -21.98 -5.27 8.45
N ASN A 529 -22.98 -4.63 9.04
CA ASN A 529 -22.91 -3.20 9.34
C ASN A 529 -22.74 -2.95 10.84
N GLY A 530 -21.68 -2.20 11.21
CA GLY A 530 -21.50 -1.68 12.56
C GLY A 530 -20.30 -2.23 13.34
N GLY A 531 -20.37 -2.14 14.67
CA GLY A 531 -19.27 -2.47 15.58
C GLY A 531 -18.79 -3.93 15.51
N LEU A 532 -19.68 -4.87 15.19
CA LEU A 532 -19.34 -6.29 15.03
C LEU A 532 -18.37 -6.52 13.87
N GLN A 533 -18.64 -5.92 12.71
CA GLN A 533 -17.77 -6.01 11.54
C GLN A 533 -16.42 -5.35 11.79
N SER A 534 -16.40 -4.15 12.37
CA SER A 534 -15.15 -3.45 12.69
C SER A 534 -14.27 -4.27 13.62
N PHE A 535 -14.85 -4.84 14.67
CA PHE A 535 -14.13 -5.69 15.61
C PHE A 535 -13.64 -6.98 14.94
N TYR A 536 -14.43 -7.57 14.05
CA TYR A 536 -14.02 -8.75 13.27
C TYR A 536 -12.76 -8.49 12.45
N PHE A 537 -12.69 -7.37 11.75
CA PHE A 537 -11.51 -7.01 10.99
C PHE A 537 -10.30 -6.66 11.87
N GLU A 538 -10.52 -6.01 13.02
CA GLU A 538 -9.45 -5.78 14.01
C GLU A 538 -8.85 -7.11 14.50
N VAL A 539 -9.70 -8.10 14.80
CA VAL A 539 -9.27 -9.43 15.27
C VAL A 539 -8.52 -10.18 14.17
N ILE A 540 -9.04 -10.19 12.93
CA ILE A 540 -8.34 -10.81 11.78
C ILE A 540 -6.96 -10.18 11.59
N ALA A 541 -6.88 -8.86 11.60
CA ALA A 541 -5.60 -8.15 11.46
C ALA A 541 -4.62 -8.52 12.58
N PHE A 542 -5.12 -8.62 13.83
CA PHE A 542 -4.28 -9.00 14.97
C PHE A 542 -3.77 -10.45 14.85
N VAL A 543 -4.64 -11.40 14.50
CA VAL A 543 -4.27 -12.81 14.29
C VAL A 543 -3.22 -12.91 13.17
N ARG A 544 -3.45 -12.24 12.05
CA ARG A 544 -2.52 -12.23 10.91
C ARG A 544 -1.13 -11.69 11.29
N ILE A 545 -1.07 -10.63 12.06
CA ILE A 545 0.21 -10.08 12.54
C ILE A 545 0.84 -11.03 13.59
N ALA A 546 0.03 -11.68 14.42
CA ALA A 546 0.54 -12.66 15.38
C ALA A 546 1.20 -13.88 14.71
N GLU A 547 0.69 -14.33 13.57
CA GLU A 547 1.30 -15.39 12.74
C GLU A 547 2.67 -14.99 12.16
N LEU A 548 2.91 -13.68 12.00
CA LEU A 548 4.14 -13.12 11.48
C LEU A 548 5.12 -12.67 12.59
N PHE A 549 4.79 -12.92 13.85
CA PHE A 549 5.57 -12.45 14.99
C PHE A 549 6.94 -13.14 15.05
N ASP A 550 8.01 -12.34 15.15
CA ASP A 550 9.40 -12.75 15.29
C ASP A 550 10.20 -11.72 16.12
N GLU A 551 11.52 -11.79 16.09
CA GLU A 551 12.43 -10.87 16.79
C GLU A 551 12.31 -9.40 16.37
N HIS A 552 11.71 -9.12 15.21
CA HIS A 552 11.45 -7.77 14.71
C HIS A 552 10.13 -7.19 15.22
N PHE A 553 9.46 -7.89 16.13
CA PHE A 553 8.23 -7.43 16.77
C PHE A 553 8.37 -7.29 18.29
N VAL A 554 7.43 -6.53 18.85
CA VAL A 554 7.19 -6.43 20.29
C VAL A 554 5.71 -6.65 20.55
N PHE A 555 5.37 -7.59 21.43
CA PHE A 555 4.03 -7.66 21.99
C PHE A 555 4.00 -6.84 23.26
N ASP A 556 3.10 -5.88 23.37
CA ASP A 556 2.94 -5.05 24.55
C ASP A 556 1.48 -4.91 25.00
N ILE A 557 1.33 -4.73 26.30
CA ILE A 557 0.05 -4.45 26.95
C ILE A 557 0.16 -3.13 27.69
N SER A 558 -0.74 -2.19 27.38
CA SER A 558 -0.87 -0.94 28.12
C SER A 558 -2.22 -0.87 28.81
N LYS A 559 -2.22 -0.54 30.13
CA LYS A 559 -3.41 -0.33 30.95
C LYS A 559 -3.77 1.15 30.98
N ARG A 560 -5.05 1.43 30.91
CA ARG A 560 -5.60 2.79 31.05
C ARG A 560 -6.68 2.79 32.12
N ALA A 561 -6.60 3.75 33.04
CA ALA A 561 -7.64 3.93 34.06
C ALA A 561 -8.89 4.53 33.40
N LEU A 562 -10.04 3.93 33.68
CA LEU A 562 -11.36 4.49 33.36
C LEU A 562 -11.93 5.24 34.57
N SER A 563 -11.62 4.76 35.77
CA SER A 563 -11.95 5.39 37.06
C SER A 563 -10.94 4.91 38.11
N SER A 564 -11.06 5.38 39.34
CA SER A 564 -10.22 4.94 40.46
C SER A 564 -10.28 3.41 40.73
N LYS A 565 -11.35 2.74 40.27
CA LYS A 565 -11.57 1.29 40.49
C LYS A 565 -11.61 0.44 39.21
N ARG A 566 -11.65 1.06 38.04
CA ARG A 566 -11.78 0.35 36.75
C ARG A 566 -10.67 0.75 35.80
N SER A 567 -10.02 -0.25 35.23
CA SER A 567 -9.06 -0.08 34.16
C SER A 567 -9.34 -1.07 33.03
N TYR A 568 -8.90 -0.74 31.85
CA TYR A 568 -8.93 -1.58 30.67
C TYR A 568 -7.55 -1.65 30.06
N SER A 569 -7.31 -2.62 29.20
CA SER A 569 -6.03 -2.78 28.53
C SER A 569 -6.16 -2.72 27.01
N ARG A 570 -5.09 -2.28 26.40
CA ARG A 570 -4.86 -2.33 24.96
C ARG A 570 -3.69 -3.27 24.70
N LEU A 571 -3.91 -4.26 23.87
CA LEU A 571 -2.90 -5.20 23.39
C LEU A 571 -2.37 -4.70 22.06
N CYS A 572 -1.06 -4.77 21.85
CA CYS A 572 -0.45 -4.33 20.62
C CYS A 572 0.67 -5.27 20.17
N LEU A 573 0.62 -5.67 18.90
CA LEU A 573 1.72 -6.31 18.19
C LEU A 573 2.38 -5.24 17.32
N ARG A 574 3.59 -4.80 17.73
CA ARG A 574 4.31 -3.71 17.08
C ARG A 574 5.42 -4.27 16.22
N ASN A 575 5.38 -3.99 14.94
CA ASN A 575 6.56 -4.17 14.12
C ASN A 575 7.58 -3.07 14.43
N VAL A 576 8.82 -3.43 14.71
CA VAL A 576 9.92 -2.49 15.01
C VAL A 576 10.90 -2.38 13.84
N VAL A 577 11.06 -3.45 13.04
CA VAL A 577 11.90 -3.47 11.84
C VAL A 577 11.10 -4.06 10.67
N PRO A 578 10.56 -3.23 9.78
CA PRO A 578 9.72 -3.70 8.67
C PRO A 578 10.50 -4.27 7.48
N ALA A 579 11.81 -4.34 7.53
CA ALA A 579 12.72 -4.77 6.46
C ALA A 579 12.28 -6.06 5.76
N ARG A 580 11.88 -7.08 6.53
CA ARG A 580 11.39 -8.38 6.05
C ARG A 580 10.23 -8.26 5.07
N PHE A 581 9.35 -7.28 5.25
CA PHE A 581 8.16 -7.08 4.42
C PHE A 581 8.40 -6.13 3.25
N ILE A 582 9.27 -5.14 3.47
CA ILE A 582 9.56 -4.10 2.47
C ILE A 582 10.53 -4.61 1.40
N ARG A 583 11.59 -5.33 1.80
CA ARG A 583 12.62 -5.85 0.88
C ARG A 583 12.04 -6.65 -0.30
N PRO A 584 11.15 -7.65 -0.11
CA PRO A 584 10.58 -8.41 -1.22
C PRO A 584 9.81 -7.53 -2.22
N ARG A 585 9.15 -6.47 -1.73
CA ARG A 585 8.40 -5.54 -2.59
C ARG A 585 9.32 -4.62 -3.39
N LEU A 586 10.42 -4.19 -2.78
CA LEU A 586 11.44 -3.40 -3.48
C LEU A 586 12.15 -4.22 -4.56
N THR A 587 12.44 -5.49 -4.28
CA THR A 587 13.15 -6.38 -5.22
C THR A 587 12.26 -6.95 -6.32
N ALA A 588 10.94 -7.03 -6.10
CA ALA A 588 9.99 -7.47 -7.12
C ALA A 588 9.82 -6.44 -8.26
N ALA A 589 10.07 -5.17 -7.97
CA ALA A 589 10.05 -4.13 -8.99
C ALA A 589 11.33 -4.17 -9.85
N ARG A 590 11.23 -3.81 -11.12
CA ARG A 590 12.40 -3.60 -11.98
C ARG A 590 13.37 -2.58 -11.41
N SER A 591 12.83 -1.53 -10.81
CA SER A 591 13.59 -0.53 -10.07
C SER A 591 12.68 0.15 -9.06
N SER A 592 13.21 0.39 -7.86
CA SER A 592 12.55 1.17 -6.81
C SER A 592 13.40 2.38 -6.50
N VAL A 593 12.84 3.58 -6.66
CA VAL A 593 13.53 4.84 -6.40
C VAL A 593 12.90 5.52 -5.19
N LEU A 594 13.61 5.52 -4.07
CA LEU A 594 13.20 6.18 -2.84
C LEU A 594 13.88 7.55 -2.78
N PHE A 595 13.10 8.61 -2.69
CA PHE A 595 13.66 9.97 -2.69
C PHE A 595 13.00 10.88 -1.66
N SER A 596 13.78 11.75 -1.06
CA SER A 596 13.34 12.77 -0.11
C SER A 596 14.43 13.80 0.11
N ALA A 597 14.08 14.91 0.77
CA ALA A 597 15.07 15.90 1.22
C ALA A 597 15.92 15.43 2.41
N THR A 598 15.45 14.41 3.14
CA THR A 598 16.06 13.96 4.42
C THR A 598 16.13 12.44 4.48
N LEU A 599 17.19 11.86 3.93
CA LEU A 599 17.44 10.40 3.96
C LEU A 599 18.78 10.04 4.64
N SER A 600 19.32 10.96 5.42
CA SER A 600 20.52 10.69 6.23
C SER A 600 20.16 10.27 7.65
N PRO A 601 20.92 9.33 8.23
CA PRO A 601 22.05 8.60 7.64
C PRO A 601 21.57 7.38 6.83
N ARG A 602 22.33 7.01 5.80
CA ARG A 602 21.99 5.92 4.86
C ARG A 602 21.69 4.59 5.55
N HIS A 603 22.53 4.18 6.52
CA HIS A 603 22.40 2.89 7.19
C HIS A 603 21.08 2.76 7.94
N TYR A 604 20.55 3.84 8.53
CA TYR A 604 19.27 3.84 9.22
C TYR A 604 18.11 3.36 8.32
N TYR A 605 18.07 3.88 7.09
CA TYR A 605 17.03 3.46 6.12
C TYR A 605 17.32 2.09 5.51
N ALA A 606 18.61 1.80 5.25
CA ALA A 606 19.01 0.51 4.72
C ALA A 606 18.62 -0.64 5.66
N ASP A 607 18.89 -0.48 6.94
CA ASP A 607 18.61 -1.49 7.96
C ASP A 607 17.11 -1.66 8.20
N LEU A 608 16.38 -0.54 8.37
CA LEU A 608 14.97 -0.59 8.72
C LEU A 608 14.05 -0.94 7.54
N LEU A 609 14.42 -0.58 6.32
CA LEU A 609 13.65 -0.93 5.11
C LEU A 609 14.17 -2.17 4.40
N GLY A 610 15.31 -2.74 4.85
CA GLY A 610 15.92 -3.92 4.24
C GLY A 610 16.31 -3.68 2.78
N LEU A 611 16.96 -2.56 2.50
CA LEU A 611 17.34 -2.23 1.13
C LEU A 611 18.27 -3.30 0.53
N PRO A 612 18.14 -3.63 -0.77
CA PRO A 612 19.08 -4.51 -1.46
C PRO A 612 20.52 -4.04 -1.29
N ALA A 613 21.47 -4.96 -1.17
CA ALA A 613 22.88 -4.65 -0.92
C ALA A 613 23.52 -3.79 -2.02
N ASP A 614 23.06 -3.93 -3.26
CA ASP A 614 23.49 -3.18 -4.43
C ASP A 614 22.75 -1.85 -4.62
N THR A 615 21.94 -1.42 -3.65
CA THR A 615 21.21 -0.14 -3.71
C THR A 615 22.16 1.02 -3.94
N ALA A 616 21.92 1.77 -5.01
CA ALA A 616 22.67 2.98 -5.28
C ALA A 616 22.23 4.09 -4.31
N TRP A 617 23.20 4.94 -3.93
CA TRP A 617 22.95 6.10 -3.10
C TRP A 617 23.48 7.35 -3.76
N ILE A 618 22.66 8.41 -3.79
CA ILE A 618 23.09 9.74 -4.22
C ILE A 618 22.68 10.80 -3.20
N ASP A 619 23.57 11.77 -3.00
CA ASP A 619 23.31 13.02 -2.30
C ASP A 619 23.37 14.14 -3.34
N VAL A 620 22.20 14.68 -3.67
CA VAL A 620 22.07 15.64 -4.76
C VAL A 620 22.44 17.03 -4.25
N GLU A 621 23.27 17.72 -4.99
CA GLU A 621 23.69 19.07 -4.67
C GLU A 621 22.50 20.03 -4.51
N SER A 622 22.57 20.85 -3.47
CA SER A 622 21.53 21.85 -3.20
C SER A 622 21.53 22.95 -4.28
N PRO A 623 20.33 23.36 -4.79
CA PRO A 623 20.24 24.52 -5.67
C PRO A 623 20.44 25.84 -4.92
N PHE A 624 20.55 25.79 -3.59
CA PHE A 624 20.67 26.94 -2.70
C PHE A 624 22.09 27.07 -2.17
N SER A 625 22.52 28.30 -1.98
CA SER A 625 23.82 28.64 -1.41
C SER A 625 23.71 29.06 0.05
N ARG A 626 24.85 29.12 0.75
CA ARG A 626 24.92 29.60 2.13
C ARG A 626 24.44 31.06 2.26
N GLU A 627 24.68 31.88 1.25
CA GLU A 627 24.27 33.30 1.25
C GLU A 627 22.74 33.47 1.24
N GLN A 628 22.02 32.43 0.87
CA GLN A 628 20.55 32.44 0.89
C GLN A 628 19.99 31.99 2.25
N LEU A 629 20.67 31.09 2.95
CA LEU A 629 20.20 30.57 4.24
C LEU A 629 21.30 30.71 5.29
N ASP A 630 21.17 31.69 6.17
CA ASP A 630 22.01 31.82 7.35
C ASP A 630 21.56 30.83 8.42
N VAL A 631 22.39 29.82 8.71
CA VAL A 631 22.08 28.80 9.74
C VAL A 631 23.01 29.00 10.93
N GLN A 632 22.43 29.31 12.08
CA GLN A 632 23.15 29.61 13.30
C GLN A 632 22.89 28.55 14.37
N ILE A 633 23.95 28.04 15.02
CA ILE A 633 23.85 27.14 16.18
C ILE A 633 23.95 27.96 17.45
N ILE A 634 22.89 27.97 18.24
CA ILE A 634 22.81 28.70 19.52
C ILE A 634 23.05 27.70 20.65
N SER A 635 24.32 27.33 20.86
CA SER A 635 24.73 26.29 21.82
C SER A 635 24.78 26.78 23.28
N ARG A 636 24.69 28.09 23.50
CA ARG A 636 24.61 28.66 24.86
C ARG A 636 23.28 28.42 25.56
N ILE A 637 22.26 27.98 24.84
CA ILE A 637 20.93 27.68 25.38
C ILE A 637 20.75 26.15 25.31
N SER A 638 20.31 25.54 26.44
CA SER A 638 19.95 24.11 26.46
C SER A 638 18.43 23.94 26.62
N THR A 639 17.81 23.19 25.71
CA THR A 639 16.38 22.88 25.75
C THR A 639 16.09 21.51 26.39
N ARG A 640 17.10 20.91 27.06
CA ARG A 640 16.93 19.68 27.81
C ARG A 640 15.86 19.86 28.91
N PHE A 641 15.11 18.82 29.19
CA PHE A 641 13.98 18.92 30.15
C PHE A 641 14.35 19.59 31.48
N THR A 642 15.52 19.23 32.04
CA THR A 642 16.05 19.80 33.29
C THR A 642 16.44 21.28 33.19
N HIS A 643 16.70 21.79 31.97
CA HIS A 643 17.14 23.16 31.74
C HIS A 643 16.06 24.05 31.13
N ARG A 644 14.85 23.52 30.87
CA ARG A 644 13.78 24.26 30.19
C ARG A 644 13.42 25.58 30.84
N GLN A 645 13.27 25.58 32.17
CA GLN A 645 12.90 26.80 32.87
C GLN A 645 13.96 27.90 32.71
N ALA A 646 15.24 27.55 32.77
CA ALA A 646 16.34 28.47 32.56
C ALA A 646 16.49 28.94 31.11
N SER A 647 15.92 28.19 30.15
CA SER A 647 16.00 28.52 28.72
C SER A 647 14.92 29.50 28.24
N LEU A 648 13.86 29.73 29.02
CA LEU A 648 12.70 30.57 28.60
C LEU A 648 13.12 32.00 28.26
N ALA A 649 13.73 32.72 29.19
CA ALA A 649 14.14 34.10 28.97
C ALA A 649 15.19 34.24 27.86
N PRO A 650 16.29 33.46 27.83
CA PRO A 650 17.24 33.52 26.72
C PRO A 650 16.62 33.25 25.33
N ILE A 651 15.61 32.38 25.22
CA ILE A 651 14.90 32.16 23.97
C ILE A 651 14.06 33.36 23.59
N VAL A 652 13.30 33.92 24.52
CA VAL A 652 12.45 35.10 24.30
C VAL A 652 13.29 36.27 23.77
N GLU A 653 14.40 36.58 24.43
CA GLU A 653 15.31 37.67 24.01
C GLU A 653 15.88 37.39 22.61
N LEU A 654 16.31 36.15 22.33
CA LEU A 654 16.84 35.78 21.01
C LEU A 654 15.78 35.95 19.90
N LEU A 655 14.53 35.58 20.15
CA LEU A 655 13.43 35.76 19.21
C LEU A 655 13.13 37.24 18.97
N ALA A 656 13.13 38.04 20.05
CA ALA A 656 12.88 39.48 19.97
C ALA A 656 14.02 40.22 19.27
N GLU A 657 15.28 39.92 19.59
CA GLU A 657 16.45 40.50 18.92
C GLU A 657 16.42 40.23 17.41
N GLN A 658 16.17 39.00 17.00
CA GLN A 658 16.10 38.64 15.57
C GLN A 658 14.93 39.31 14.87
N PHE A 659 13.75 39.38 15.50
CA PHE A 659 12.58 40.04 14.94
C PHE A 659 12.80 41.53 14.78
N GLN A 660 13.44 42.19 15.77
CA GLN A 660 13.77 43.61 15.68
C GLN A 660 14.84 43.93 14.64
N ALA A 661 15.85 43.06 14.52
CA ALA A 661 16.92 43.20 13.52
C ALA A 661 16.39 43.02 12.07
N ARG A 662 15.42 42.15 11.89
CA ARG A 662 14.81 41.87 10.58
C ARG A 662 13.32 41.54 10.75
N PRO A 663 12.43 42.56 10.78
CA PRO A 663 10.99 42.32 10.87
C PRO A 663 10.46 41.49 9.70
N GLY A 664 9.53 40.56 9.98
CA GLY A 664 8.92 39.67 8.98
C GLY A 664 8.27 38.46 9.62
N ASN A 665 7.98 37.45 8.83
CA ASN A 665 7.29 36.24 9.31
C ASN A 665 8.28 35.14 9.71
N TYR A 666 8.10 34.60 10.90
CA TYR A 666 8.93 33.54 11.47
C TYR A 666 8.08 32.39 11.99
N LEU A 667 8.64 31.18 11.99
CA LEU A 667 8.11 30.01 12.70
C LEU A 667 9.05 29.63 13.84
N ALA A 668 8.52 29.47 15.05
CA ALA A 668 9.25 28.99 16.22
C ALA A 668 8.74 27.60 16.63
N PHE A 669 9.63 26.60 16.61
CA PHE A 669 9.31 25.22 16.89
C PHE A 669 9.80 24.77 18.25
N PHE A 670 8.88 24.17 19.04
CA PHE A 670 9.14 23.69 20.39
C PHE A 670 8.93 22.17 20.51
N SER A 671 9.46 21.57 21.58
CA SER A 671 9.34 20.13 21.82
C SER A 671 7.96 19.67 22.35
N SER A 672 7.17 20.59 22.88
CA SER A 672 5.82 20.31 23.42
C SER A 672 4.95 21.57 23.47
N PHE A 673 3.64 21.38 23.52
CA PHE A 673 2.69 22.48 23.70
C PHE A 673 2.89 23.26 25.00
N ASP A 674 3.26 22.57 26.10
CA ASP A 674 3.47 23.22 27.39
C ASP A 674 4.73 24.11 27.38
N TYR A 675 5.79 23.68 26.67
CA TYR A 675 6.99 24.50 26.50
C TYR A 675 6.73 25.68 25.56
N GLN A 676 6.00 25.45 24.47
CA GLN A 676 5.53 26.51 23.58
C GLN A 676 4.74 27.57 24.33
N GLN A 677 3.80 27.18 25.19
CA GLN A 677 2.96 28.09 25.96
C GLN A 677 3.78 28.94 26.93
N GLN A 678 4.71 28.33 27.69
CA GLN A 678 5.57 29.06 28.63
C GLN A 678 6.41 30.12 27.92
N VAL A 679 7.00 29.82 26.77
CA VAL A 679 7.76 30.83 26.01
C VAL A 679 6.83 31.91 25.44
N ALA A 680 5.63 31.55 24.99
CA ALA A 680 4.65 32.48 24.45
C ALA A 680 4.16 33.47 25.53
N ASP A 681 3.83 32.98 26.71
CA ASP A 681 3.38 33.81 27.84
C ASP A 681 4.47 34.82 28.25
N LEU A 682 5.72 34.36 28.32
CA LEU A 682 6.84 35.25 28.65
C LEU A 682 7.10 36.27 27.54
N MET A 683 7.00 35.82 26.27
CA MET A 683 7.14 36.73 25.11
C MET A 683 6.10 37.82 25.08
N GLN A 684 4.84 37.50 25.38
CA GLN A 684 3.74 38.46 25.46
C GLN A 684 3.92 39.46 26.62
N GLN A 685 4.50 39.01 27.74
CA GLN A 685 4.82 39.89 28.87
C GLN A 685 5.97 40.81 28.59
N SER A 686 7.08 40.31 28.01
CA SER A 686 8.31 41.07 27.80
C SER A 686 8.28 41.93 26.54
N HIS A 687 7.66 41.41 25.46
CA HIS A 687 7.67 42.03 24.13
C HIS A 687 6.24 42.05 23.51
N PRO A 688 5.25 42.73 24.13
CA PRO A 688 3.86 42.71 23.69
C PRO A 688 3.63 43.36 22.31
N HIS A 689 4.59 44.07 21.78
CA HIS A 689 4.56 44.74 20.48
C HIS A 689 4.86 43.79 19.32
N ILE A 690 5.39 42.55 19.59
CA ILE A 690 5.67 41.56 18.57
C ILE A 690 4.44 40.70 18.37
N PRO A 691 3.82 40.69 17.18
CA PRO A 691 2.66 39.85 16.88
C PRO A 691 3.01 38.35 17.01
N LEU A 692 2.19 37.64 17.79
CA LEU A 692 2.36 36.22 18.07
C LEU A 692 1.07 35.46 17.82
N TRP A 693 1.20 34.28 17.25
CA TRP A 693 0.09 33.31 17.18
C TRP A 693 0.58 31.89 17.42
N GLN A 694 -0.29 31.05 17.95
CA GLN A 694 0.10 29.75 18.48
C GLN A 694 -0.71 28.62 17.86
N GLN A 695 -0.05 27.49 17.66
CA GLN A 695 -0.69 26.21 17.38
C GLN A 695 -1.42 25.71 18.64
N ALA A 696 -2.72 25.42 18.53
CA ALA A 696 -3.50 24.77 19.59
C ALA A 696 -3.49 23.23 19.43
N ARG A 697 -3.81 22.52 20.54
CA ARG A 697 -4.01 21.06 20.49
C ARG A 697 -5.31 20.74 19.75
N GLY A 698 -5.28 19.73 18.89
CA GLY A 698 -6.48 19.20 18.25
C GLY A 698 -7.12 20.12 17.20
N MET A 699 -6.38 21.07 16.63
CA MET A 699 -6.87 21.98 15.59
C MET A 699 -7.51 21.19 14.43
N SER A 700 -8.71 21.61 14.02
CA SER A 700 -9.36 21.19 12.78
C SER A 700 -8.57 21.65 11.54
N GLU A 701 -8.93 21.13 10.39
CA GLU A 701 -8.28 21.54 9.13
C GLU A 701 -8.49 23.03 8.84
N SER A 702 -9.68 23.58 9.11
CA SER A 702 -9.97 25.00 8.94
C SER A 702 -9.15 25.88 9.89
N GLU A 703 -8.95 25.46 11.13
CA GLU A 703 -8.10 26.19 12.09
C GLU A 703 -6.63 26.16 11.70
N ARG A 704 -6.15 25.04 11.15
CA ARG A 704 -4.79 24.94 10.60
C ARG A 704 -4.61 25.89 9.41
N GLN A 705 -5.60 25.93 8.52
CA GLN A 705 -5.58 26.86 7.40
C GLN A 705 -5.58 28.30 7.89
N GLY A 706 -6.43 28.66 8.87
CA GLY A 706 -6.46 29.97 9.49
C GLY A 706 -5.13 30.37 10.16
N PHE A 707 -4.37 29.40 10.73
CA PHE A 707 -3.02 29.66 11.21
C PHE A 707 -2.05 30.02 10.07
N LEU A 708 -2.11 29.29 8.93
CA LEU A 708 -1.26 29.51 7.77
C LEU A 708 -1.61 30.81 7.03
N ASP A 709 -2.87 31.21 7.00
CA ASP A 709 -3.34 32.42 6.31
C ASP A 709 -2.83 33.71 6.98
N ARG A 710 -2.34 33.64 8.20
CA ARG A 710 -1.65 34.75 8.88
C ARG A 710 -0.28 35.05 8.27
N PHE A 711 0.34 34.13 7.54
CA PHE A 711 1.61 34.32 6.86
C PHE A 711 1.39 34.89 5.48
N THR A 712 1.17 36.21 5.39
CA THR A 712 1.04 36.95 4.12
C THR A 712 2.37 37.58 3.70
N LEU A 713 2.44 38.18 2.54
CA LEU A 713 3.64 38.93 2.09
C LEU A 713 3.88 40.21 2.90
N GLU A 714 2.84 40.73 3.52
CA GLU A 714 2.85 42.03 4.24
C GLU A 714 2.82 41.83 5.75
N SER A 715 2.46 40.64 6.23
CA SER A 715 2.40 40.39 7.67
C SER A 715 3.80 40.27 8.29
N GLN A 716 3.86 40.57 9.60
CA GLN A 716 5.06 40.45 10.41
C GLN A 716 4.66 39.84 11.74
N GLY A 717 5.33 38.77 12.15
CA GLY A 717 5.08 38.12 13.43
C GLY A 717 5.71 36.75 13.53
N ILE A 718 5.48 36.10 14.67
CA ILE A 718 6.08 34.80 14.97
C ILE A 718 4.97 33.79 15.24
N GLY A 719 4.84 32.77 14.40
CA GLY A 719 3.99 31.61 14.60
C GLY A 719 4.66 30.57 15.46
N PHE A 720 4.09 30.19 16.58
CA PHE A 720 4.62 29.17 17.49
C PHE A 720 3.97 27.84 17.20
N ALA A 721 4.76 26.78 17.02
CA ALA A 721 4.31 25.45 16.69
C ALA A 721 5.13 24.37 17.42
N VAL A 722 4.59 23.14 17.46
CA VAL A 722 5.30 21.99 18.00
C VAL A 722 6.00 21.26 16.86
N LEU A 723 7.30 20.96 17.02
CA LEU A 723 8.10 20.24 16.03
C LEU A 723 7.57 18.80 15.87
N GLY A 724 7.38 18.37 14.63
CA GLY A 724 6.74 17.08 14.31
C GLY A 724 5.21 17.12 14.32
N GLY A 725 4.60 18.29 14.60
CA GLY A 725 3.18 18.58 14.42
C GLY A 725 2.83 18.95 12.97
N ALA A 726 1.58 19.40 12.77
CA ALA A 726 1.00 19.72 11.48
C ALA A 726 1.78 20.77 10.65
N PHE A 727 2.56 21.63 11.32
CA PHE A 727 3.30 22.73 10.68
C PHE A 727 4.80 22.43 10.45
N GLY A 728 5.31 21.31 10.96
CA GLY A 728 6.69 20.87 10.69
C GLY A 728 6.89 20.32 9.27
N GLU A 729 5.81 19.80 8.67
CA GLU A 729 5.83 19.17 7.36
C GLU A 729 4.60 19.58 6.52
N GLY A 730 4.76 19.64 5.20
CA GLY A 730 3.63 19.78 4.27
C GLY A 730 3.07 21.20 4.13
N ILE A 731 3.70 22.24 4.71
CA ILE A 731 3.33 23.63 4.50
C ILE A 731 4.21 24.26 3.42
N ASP A 732 3.66 25.22 2.68
CA ASP A 732 4.35 25.98 1.65
C ASP A 732 4.11 27.48 1.83
N LEU A 733 5.15 28.18 2.25
CA LEU A 733 5.14 29.61 2.53
C LEU A 733 6.31 30.30 1.77
N PRO A 734 6.20 30.46 0.45
CA PRO A 734 7.29 30.97 -0.38
C PRO A 734 7.56 32.47 -0.16
N GLY A 735 8.80 32.89 -0.38
CA GLY A 735 9.24 34.26 -0.34
C GLY A 735 9.10 34.90 1.05
N ALA A 736 8.63 36.15 1.10
CA ALA A 736 8.46 36.90 2.33
C ALA A 736 7.37 36.35 3.28
N ARG A 737 6.59 35.36 2.85
CA ARG A 737 5.64 34.68 3.75
C ARG A 737 6.33 33.93 4.89
N LEU A 738 7.61 33.53 4.72
CA LEU A 738 8.41 32.94 5.80
C LEU A 738 9.89 33.24 5.58
N ILE A 739 10.45 34.12 6.40
CA ILE A 739 11.84 34.56 6.28
C ILE A 739 12.77 33.92 7.32
N GLY A 740 12.25 33.14 8.28
CA GLY A 740 13.10 32.48 9.23
C GLY A 740 12.39 31.43 10.10
N ALA A 741 13.20 30.60 10.72
CA ALA A 741 12.73 29.61 11.67
C ALA A 741 13.63 29.52 12.90
N PHE A 742 13.01 29.42 14.05
CA PHE A 742 13.65 29.13 15.34
C PHE A 742 13.31 27.70 15.74
N ILE A 743 14.30 26.86 15.99
CA ILE A 743 14.09 25.46 16.33
C ILE A 743 14.66 25.22 17.73
N ALA A 744 13.80 25.42 18.73
CA ALA A 744 14.15 25.29 20.15
C ALA A 744 13.95 23.86 20.66
N THR A 745 14.57 22.90 19.96
CA THR A 745 14.55 21.47 20.31
C THR A 745 15.40 20.67 19.34
N LEU A 746 15.95 19.55 19.80
CA LEU A 746 16.61 18.56 18.91
C LEU A 746 15.58 17.61 18.23
N GLY A 747 14.29 17.81 18.42
CA GLY A 747 13.24 17.02 17.77
C GLY A 747 13.03 15.61 18.30
N LEU A 748 13.67 15.26 19.43
CA LEU A 748 13.60 13.92 20.00
C LEU A 748 12.16 13.51 20.31
N ALA A 749 11.81 12.26 20.05
CA ALA A 749 10.54 11.67 20.44
C ALA A 749 10.37 11.73 21.98
N GLN A 750 9.12 11.73 22.43
CA GLN A 750 8.82 11.71 23.86
C GLN A 750 9.40 10.47 24.53
N LEU A 751 9.97 10.64 25.72
CA LEU A 751 10.35 9.53 26.57
C LEU A 751 9.08 8.84 27.09
N ASN A 752 8.83 7.65 26.64
CA ASN A 752 7.69 6.83 27.07
C ASN A 752 8.07 5.34 27.02
N PRO A 753 7.34 4.46 27.70
CA PRO A 753 7.67 3.04 27.76
C PRO A 753 7.80 2.36 26.40
N VAL A 754 6.97 2.74 25.41
CA VAL A 754 7.03 2.17 24.05
C VAL A 754 8.35 2.53 23.36
N ASN A 755 8.75 3.81 23.40
CA ASN A 755 10.00 4.26 22.80
C ASN A 755 11.22 3.66 23.51
N GLU A 756 11.15 3.43 24.81
CA GLU A 756 12.23 2.74 25.55
C GLU A 756 12.34 1.26 25.15
N GLN A 757 11.23 0.57 24.89
CA GLN A 757 11.25 -0.79 24.32
C GLN A 757 11.84 -0.78 22.91
N LEU A 758 11.42 0.18 22.07
CA LEU A 758 11.99 0.35 20.73
C LEU A 758 13.51 0.58 20.80
N LYS A 759 13.97 1.46 21.69
CA LYS A 759 15.40 1.73 21.92
C LYS A 759 16.16 0.45 22.33
N GLN A 760 15.61 -0.33 23.25
CA GLN A 760 16.21 -1.59 23.66
C GLN A 760 16.33 -2.57 22.48
N ARG A 761 15.28 -2.72 21.69
CA ARG A 761 15.28 -3.57 20.50
C ARG A 761 16.30 -3.09 19.44
N MET A 762 16.34 -1.78 19.15
CA MET A 762 17.33 -1.22 18.24
C MET A 762 18.78 -1.37 18.76
N ALA A 763 18.99 -1.33 20.07
CA ALA A 763 20.31 -1.61 20.67
C ALA A 763 20.74 -3.07 20.46
N VAL A 764 19.80 -4.01 20.59
CA VAL A 764 20.07 -5.44 20.37
C VAL A 764 20.34 -5.72 18.89
N LEU A 765 19.51 -5.20 17.98
CA LEU A 765 19.59 -5.50 16.54
C LEU A 765 20.72 -4.75 15.83
N PHE A 766 20.98 -3.50 16.20
CA PHE A 766 21.89 -2.60 15.44
C PHE A 766 22.99 -1.95 16.31
N GLY A 767 23.05 -2.23 17.61
CA GLY A 767 24.05 -1.64 18.53
C GLY A 767 23.87 -0.14 18.80
N ALA A 768 22.82 0.50 18.28
CA ALA A 768 22.65 1.95 18.28
C ALA A 768 21.22 2.39 18.69
N GLY A 769 20.74 1.89 19.83
CA GLY A 769 19.34 2.06 20.26
C GLY A 769 18.89 3.51 20.36
N TYR A 770 19.69 4.40 20.95
CA TYR A 770 19.36 5.81 21.09
C TYR A 770 19.29 6.51 19.72
N ASP A 771 20.22 6.22 18.84
CA ASP A 771 20.33 6.85 17.54
C ASP A 771 19.10 6.53 16.66
N TYR A 772 18.74 5.24 16.58
CA TYR A 772 17.63 4.76 15.75
C TYR A 772 16.26 5.17 16.28
N THR A 773 16.12 5.36 17.60
CA THR A 773 14.82 5.68 18.21
C THR A 773 14.61 7.18 18.38
N TYR A 774 15.66 7.91 18.73
CA TYR A 774 15.56 9.31 19.12
C TYR A 774 16.31 10.26 18.20
N LEU A 775 17.61 10.03 17.99
CA LEU A 775 18.49 11.01 17.35
C LEU A 775 18.18 11.16 15.85
N PHE A 776 18.20 10.07 15.08
CA PHE A 776 17.99 10.15 13.63
C PHE A 776 16.59 10.67 13.27
N PRO A 777 15.50 10.17 13.84
CA PRO A 777 14.16 10.74 13.60
C PRO A 777 14.01 12.17 14.11
N GLY A 778 14.73 12.54 15.17
CA GLY A 778 14.70 13.89 15.72
C GLY A 778 15.35 14.91 14.80
N VAL A 779 16.60 14.68 14.42
CA VAL A 779 17.35 15.56 13.51
C VAL A 779 16.65 15.66 12.14
N GLN A 780 16.06 14.57 11.64
CA GLN A 780 15.26 14.58 10.42
C GLN A 780 14.16 15.64 10.48
N LYS A 781 13.37 15.71 11.58
CA LYS A 781 12.32 16.71 11.77
C LYS A 781 12.88 18.13 11.81
N VAL A 782 14.04 18.32 12.43
CA VAL A 782 14.73 19.62 12.47
C VAL A 782 15.07 20.08 11.05
N VAL A 783 15.70 19.21 10.25
CA VAL A 783 16.10 19.53 8.87
C VAL A 783 14.86 19.82 8.00
N GLN A 784 13.77 19.09 8.21
CA GLN A 784 12.51 19.34 7.51
C GLN A 784 11.89 20.70 7.84
N ALA A 785 11.86 21.06 9.13
CA ALA A 785 11.35 22.36 9.57
C ALA A 785 12.21 23.51 9.04
N ALA A 786 13.53 23.39 9.11
CA ALA A 786 14.47 24.37 8.57
C ALA A 786 14.31 24.54 7.03
N GLY A 787 14.07 23.43 6.33
CA GLY A 787 13.86 23.43 4.87
C GLY A 787 12.57 24.12 4.41
N ARG A 788 11.77 24.68 5.32
CA ARG A 788 10.58 25.51 4.98
C ARG A 788 10.96 26.95 4.62
N VAL A 789 12.09 27.43 5.12
CA VAL A 789 12.50 28.84 5.01
C VAL A 789 12.91 29.21 3.57
N ILE A 790 13.49 28.28 2.81
CA ILE A 790 13.89 28.51 1.42
C ILE A 790 13.17 27.56 0.47
N ARG A 791 12.52 28.12 -0.55
CA ARG A 791 11.75 27.40 -1.57
C ARG A 791 12.17 27.76 -3.00
N GLY A 792 12.50 29.02 -3.20
CA GLY A 792 12.86 29.58 -4.50
C GLY A 792 14.30 30.12 -4.54
N GLN A 793 14.78 30.36 -5.75
CA GLN A 793 16.14 30.89 -5.96
C GLN A 793 16.32 32.33 -5.44
N GLN A 794 15.23 33.05 -5.22
CA GLN A 794 15.25 34.43 -4.71
C GLN A 794 15.05 34.52 -3.20
N ASP A 795 14.69 33.38 -2.56
CA ASP A 795 14.42 33.38 -1.12
C ASP A 795 15.73 33.58 -0.34
N ARG A 796 15.63 34.33 0.75
CA ARG A 796 16.71 34.50 1.74
C ARG A 796 16.12 34.43 3.13
N GLY A 797 16.76 33.65 4.00
CA GLY A 797 16.25 33.46 5.34
C GLY A 797 17.29 33.10 6.38
N VAL A 798 16.85 33.00 7.63
CA VAL A 798 17.65 32.62 8.78
C VAL A 798 17.03 31.41 9.48
N VAL A 799 17.88 30.50 9.93
CA VAL A 799 17.49 29.37 10.80
C VAL A 799 18.36 29.39 12.04
N MET A 800 17.73 29.46 13.21
CA MET A 800 18.40 29.35 14.48
C MET A 800 18.14 28.01 15.14
N LEU A 801 19.17 27.18 15.26
CA LEU A 801 19.14 25.88 15.92
C LEU A 801 19.48 26.08 17.40
N ILE A 802 18.46 26.08 18.24
CA ILE A 802 18.56 26.49 19.64
C ILE A 802 18.60 25.26 20.54
N ASP A 803 19.77 24.72 20.76
CA ASP A 803 20.10 23.68 21.76
C ASP A 803 21.61 23.42 21.80
N ASP A 804 22.13 23.13 22.98
CA ASP A 804 23.56 22.82 23.19
C ASP A 804 24.04 21.61 22.38
N ARG A 805 23.15 20.63 22.14
CA ARG A 805 23.47 19.41 21.42
C ARG A 805 23.71 19.59 19.92
N PHE A 806 23.27 20.69 19.31
CA PHE A 806 23.59 20.95 17.91
C PHE A 806 25.09 21.20 17.67
N ALA A 807 25.84 21.57 18.73
CA ALA A 807 27.31 21.71 18.64
C ALA A 807 28.06 20.36 18.73
N GLU A 808 27.39 19.29 19.15
CA GLU A 808 27.99 17.95 19.22
C GLU A 808 28.40 17.46 17.82
N PRO A 809 29.63 16.94 17.63
CA PRO A 809 30.12 16.49 16.31
C PRO A 809 29.20 15.48 15.63
N LYS A 810 28.63 14.56 16.41
CA LYS A 810 27.67 13.53 15.93
C LYS A 810 26.39 14.13 15.35
N VAL A 811 25.87 15.17 15.99
CA VAL A 811 24.65 15.85 15.53
C VAL A 811 24.95 16.69 14.29
N ARG A 812 26.05 17.43 14.29
CA ARG A 812 26.48 18.24 13.13
C ARG A 812 26.66 17.43 11.86
N GLN A 813 27.19 16.21 11.95
CA GLN A 813 27.36 15.30 10.81
C GLN A 813 26.04 14.86 10.16
N LEU A 814 24.91 14.96 10.89
CA LEU A 814 23.58 14.62 10.38
C LEU A 814 22.88 15.80 9.70
N LEU A 815 23.41 17.02 9.87
CA LEU A 815 22.87 18.23 9.24
C LEU A 815 23.31 18.34 7.79
N PRO A 816 22.53 19.02 6.92
CA PRO A 816 22.88 19.19 5.52
C PRO A 816 24.24 19.85 5.31
N ARG A 817 25.10 19.24 4.50
CA ARG A 817 26.46 19.75 4.25
C ARG A 817 26.50 21.16 3.66
N TRP A 818 25.50 21.51 2.84
CA TRP A 818 25.43 22.82 2.19
C TRP A 818 25.15 23.96 3.17
N TRP A 819 24.73 23.67 4.41
CA TRP A 819 24.60 24.68 5.47
C TRP A 819 25.95 25.23 5.92
N GLN A 820 27.04 24.48 5.70
CA GLN A 820 28.42 24.87 6.02
C GLN A 820 28.59 25.40 7.48
N LEU A 821 28.12 24.62 8.46
CA LEU A 821 28.10 24.93 9.91
C LEU A 821 29.47 24.80 10.57
#